data_736c3cfaed742a535ac3a2ddb86b0fee
#
_entry.id   736c3cfaed742a535ac3a2ddb86b0fee
#
_cell.length_a   1.000
_cell.length_b   1.000
_cell.length_c   1.000
_cell.angle_alpha   90.00
_cell.angle_beta   90.00
_cell.angle_gamma   90.00
#
_symmetry.space_group_name_H-M   'P 1'
#
loop_
_entity.id
_entity.type
_entity.pdbx_description
1 polymer ?
#
loop_
_entity_poly.entity_id
_entity_poly.type
_entity_poly.pdbx_seq_one_letter_code
_entity_poly.pdbx_strand_id
1 'polypeptide(L)'
;MNSFFKILICFLLIGSSALAQNIEFEKSNFPDKKDLLKEAKKSLEEGKDAFVLGKKEYDFITDEYVNVHRYFPVSRNDYRHAGDIYFKQANPFLLKAQEFNPNNADLNYMLGFISFNINPQSPDAIKYLEKAYSLSAQIPQDGSYLLAWANQISLKWDDAIKYYQITLTRLSANAKENEMLIADVNKKLEECKTGKRLMASPQRIFIDNLGAAINTNYPEYSAFITADESMIAFTACRNTTTGGKTDGENGGYFEDLYISSRKGKQWAQAQNFGPIVNSEDHDATAGLSSDGTILFVYKFKEKDGGDIYVSNLVGNTWSKPEHLNKNINSKAHESSVSLSYDGKRLYFVSDREGGLGDRDIYYSDKDVKGDWGPAINAGPVLNTKYAEEGVFIHPDGKTIYFSSKGHNNMGGFDIFKSVFENGKWGEPENLGYPINGPDDDVFFVISGSGHHGYFASAKQGGFGDKDIYKITFLGPEKAPLLMNEDNLLASVTAPVSEFKAEKIESTGPKMTILKGIISDEQTKQPLEATIELVDNSKNEVIAVFKSNSTTGKYLVSLPSGKNYGIAVKREGYLFHSENFDLPAAANFQEVEKNIELKKIDIGKTITLRNIFFDFDKATIRPESANELDRLIKLLTENPTLKIELGSHTDSKGSDDYNQKLSQSRSQSVVTYLIGKGISGDRLVAKGYGETVPVATNDTEEGRQLNRRTDFKILSK
;
A
#
# COMPACT_ATOMS: atom_id res chain seq x y z
N MET A 1 -53.41 -67.51 -14.86
CA MET A 1 -54.71 -66.83 -14.91
C MET A 1 -54.44 -65.36 -14.72
N ASN A 2 -54.58 -64.66 -15.82
CA ASN A 2 -54.77 -63.24 -16.08
C ASN A 2 -54.00 -62.19 -15.24
N SER A 3 -52.96 -61.78 -15.90
CA SER A 3 -52.20 -60.58 -15.78
C SER A 3 -52.91 -59.40 -16.42
N PHE A 4 -53.09 -58.28 -15.70
CA PHE A 4 -53.44 -57.00 -16.31
C PHE A 4 -52.24 -56.07 -16.29
N PHE A 5 -51.66 -55.92 -17.47
CA PHE A 5 -50.70 -54.89 -17.76
C PHE A 5 -51.40 -53.52 -17.82
N LYS A 6 -51.16 -52.64 -16.87
CA LYS A 6 -51.54 -51.23 -16.99
C LYS A 6 -50.33 -50.47 -17.51
N ILE A 7 -50.40 -50.10 -18.78
CA ILE A 7 -49.46 -49.15 -19.42
C ILE A 7 -49.81 -47.76 -18.85
N LEU A 8 -48.89 -47.22 -18.02
CA LEU A 8 -48.95 -45.84 -17.58
C LEU A 8 -48.21 -45.01 -18.62
N ILE A 9 -48.94 -44.32 -19.50
CA ILE A 9 -48.40 -43.30 -20.40
C ILE A 9 -48.09 -42.07 -19.54
N CYS A 10 -46.85 -41.89 -19.15
CA CYS A 10 -46.30 -40.61 -18.67
C CYS A 10 -46.24 -39.66 -19.86
N PHE A 11 -47.17 -38.73 -19.94
CA PHE A 11 -47.00 -37.53 -20.72
C PHE A 11 -45.84 -36.72 -20.11
N LEU A 12 -44.67 -36.89 -20.68
CA LEU A 12 -43.59 -35.91 -20.57
C LEU A 12 -44.09 -34.66 -21.27
N LEU A 13 -44.62 -33.70 -20.50
CA LEU A 13 -44.66 -32.31 -20.88
C LEU A 13 -43.21 -31.83 -21.02
N ILE A 14 -42.62 -32.06 -22.16
CA ILE A 14 -41.47 -31.30 -22.62
C ILE A 14 -42.06 -29.89 -22.86
N GLY A 15 -41.91 -29.02 -21.86
CA GLY A 15 -42.02 -27.60 -22.08
C GLY A 15 -41.02 -27.23 -23.14
N SER A 16 -41.46 -27.14 -24.38
CA SER A 16 -40.70 -26.45 -25.41
C SER A 16 -40.57 -25.00 -24.94
N SER A 17 -39.51 -24.69 -24.26
CA SER A 17 -39.04 -23.29 -24.26
C SER A 17 -38.87 -22.95 -25.74
N ALA A 18 -39.85 -22.23 -26.29
CA ALA A 18 -39.73 -21.68 -27.64
C ALA A 18 -38.43 -20.86 -27.63
N LEU A 19 -37.39 -21.40 -28.26
CA LEU A 19 -36.17 -20.64 -28.54
C LEU A 19 -36.62 -19.35 -29.18
N ALA A 20 -36.22 -18.20 -28.61
CA ALA A 20 -36.58 -16.91 -29.16
C ALA A 20 -36.06 -16.87 -30.60
N GLN A 21 -36.92 -16.66 -31.58
CA GLN A 21 -36.54 -16.69 -32.97
C GLN A 21 -35.86 -15.37 -33.36
N ASN A 22 -34.68 -15.44 -33.99
CA ASN A 22 -34.05 -14.28 -34.60
C ASN A 22 -34.98 -13.71 -35.69
N ILE A 23 -35.25 -12.41 -35.65
CA ILE A 23 -36.13 -11.72 -36.61
C ILE A 23 -35.28 -10.70 -37.34
N GLU A 24 -35.13 -10.91 -38.69
CA GLU A 24 -34.47 -9.96 -39.53
C GLU A 24 -35.33 -8.76 -39.87
N PHE A 25 -34.73 -7.59 -40.18
CA PHE A 25 -35.41 -6.37 -40.59
C PHE A 25 -35.94 -6.48 -42.04
N GLU A 26 -36.76 -7.46 -42.33
CA GLU A 26 -37.33 -7.70 -43.64
C GLU A 26 -38.84 -7.39 -43.68
N LYS A 27 -39.33 -7.00 -44.90
CA LYS A 27 -40.75 -6.68 -45.05
C LYS A 27 -41.69 -7.83 -44.74
N SER A 28 -41.26 -9.05 -44.99
CA SER A 28 -41.97 -10.28 -44.68
C SER A 28 -42.28 -10.43 -43.20
N ASN A 29 -41.37 -9.96 -42.36
CA ASN A 29 -41.50 -10.07 -40.88
C ASN A 29 -42.35 -8.96 -40.25
N PHE A 30 -42.60 -7.83 -41.03
CA PHE A 30 -43.35 -6.68 -40.55
C PHE A 30 -44.32 -6.14 -41.62
N PRO A 31 -45.28 -6.93 -42.07
CA PRO A 31 -46.16 -6.59 -43.21
C PRO A 31 -47.00 -5.33 -42.98
N ASP A 32 -47.43 -5.10 -41.72
CA ASP A 32 -48.35 -3.99 -41.36
C ASP A 32 -47.59 -2.74 -40.84
N LYS A 33 -46.26 -2.74 -40.81
CA LYS A 33 -45.45 -1.66 -40.23
C LYS A 33 -44.41 -1.09 -41.21
N LYS A 34 -44.76 -0.94 -42.50
CA LYS A 34 -43.80 -0.63 -43.58
C LYS A 34 -43.03 0.68 -43.41
N ASP A 35 -43.67 1.75 -42.95
CA ASP A 35 -43.04 3.05 -42.76
C ASP A 35 -42.15 3.05 -41.53
N LEU A 36 -42.58 2.47 -40.43
CA LEU A 36 -41.79 2.27 -39.20
C LEU A 36 -40.56 1.37 -39.46
N LEU A 37 -40.74 0.32 -40.28
CA LEU A 37 -39.61 -0.53 -40.70
C LEU A 37 -38.57 0.22 -41.49
N LYS A 38 -38.99 1.14 -42.39
CA LYS A 38 -38.07 1.95 -43.17
C LYS A 38 -37.26 2.87 -42.27
N GLU A 39 -37.88 3.49 -41.29
CA GLU A 39 -37.21 4.35 -40.31
C GLU A 39 -36.26 3.53 -39.42
N ALA A 40 -36.70 2.39 -38.91
CA ALA A 40 -35.86 1.51 -38.07
C ALA A 40 -34.67 0.94 -38.86
N LYS A 41 -34.83 0.58 -40.14
CA LYS A 41 -33.70 0.18 -40.98
C LYS A 41 -32.67 1.31 -41.16
N LYS A 42 -33.14 2.53 -41.42
CA LYS A 42 -32.25 3.68 -41.52
C LYS A 42 -31.44 3.89 -40.25
N SER A 43 -32.11 3.83 -39.08
CA SER A 43 -31.43 3.93 -37.77
C SER A 43 -30.46 2.78 -37.57
N LEU A 44 -30.81 1.54 -37.91
CA LEU A 44 -29.90 0.41 -37.84
C LEU A 44 -28.64 0.60 -38.70
N GLU A 45 -28.77 1.06 -39.93
CA GLU A 45 -27.66 1.30 -40.83
C GLU A 45 -26.75 2.42 -40.29
N GLU A 46 -27.28 3.57 -39.88
CA GLU A 46 -26.52 4.67 -39.28
C GLU A 46 -25.77 4.24 -38.02
N GLY A 47 -26.41 3.47 -37.14
CA GLY A 47 -25.80 2.92 -35.93
C GLY A 47 -24.74 1.86 -36.26
N LYS A 48 -24.97 1.01 -37.26
CA LYS A 48 -24.04 -0.04 -37.65
C LYS A 48 -22.77 0.55 -38.29
N ASP A 49 -22.90 1.58 -39.11
CA ASP A 49 -21.74 2.26 -39.73
C ASP A 49 -20.81 2.85 -38.62
N ALA A 50 -21.40 3.55 -37.67
CA ALA A 50 -20.63 4.08 -36.54
C ALA A 50 -20.02 2.95 -35.66
N PHE A 51 -20.77 1.88 -35.38
CA PHE A 51 -20.27 0.71 -34.64
C PHE A 51 -19.08 0.06 -35.34
N VAL A 52 -19.13 -0.13 -36.66
CA VAL A 52 -18.03 -0.72 -37.44
C VAL A 52 -16.79 0.12 -37.37
N LEU A 53 -16.92 1.45 -37.43
CA LEU A 53 -15.77 2.35 -37.24
C LEU A 53 -15.16 2.22 -35.86
N GLY A 54 -15.97 2.26 -34.81
CA GLY A 54 -15.52 2.09 -33.44
C GLY A 54 -14.87 0.72 -33.17
N LYS A 55 -15.47 -0.36 -33.72
CA LYS A 55 -14.90 -1.70 -33.60
C LYS A 55 -13.57 -1.83 -34.31
N LYS A 56 -13.43 -1.21 -35.49
CA LYS A 56 -12.17 -1.23 -36.24
C LYS A 56 -11.06 -0.52 -35.48
N GLU A 57 -11.35 0.59 -34.82
CA GLU A 57 -10.38 1.31 -33.98
C GLU A 57 -10.03 0.47 -32.75
N TYR A 58 -11.01 -0.11 -32.09
CA TYR A 58 -10.82 -1.03 -30.96
C TYR A 58 -9.95 -2.23 -31.35
N ASP A 59 -10.25 -2.90 -32.47
CA ASP A 59 -9.48 -4.06 -32.93
C ASP A 59 -8.05 -3.66 -33.33
N PHE A 60 -7.84 -2.48 -33.93
CA PHE A 60 -6.51 -1.97 -34.29
C PHE A 60 -5.65 -1.72 -33.06
N ILE A 61 -6.19 -1.04 -32.04
CA ILE A 61 -5.46 -0.75 -30.80
C ILE A 61 -5.16 -2.02 -30.04
N THR A 62 -6.10 -2.97 -29.97
CA THR A 62 -5.88 -4.27 -29.33
C THR A 62 -4.79 -5.08 -30.05
N ASP A 63 -4.77 -5.11 -31.37
CA ASP A 63 -3.77 -5.80 -32.16
C ASP A 63 -2.39 -5.16 -32.04
N GLU A 64 -2.30 -3.83 -32.03
CA GLU A 64 -1.06 -3.07 -31.86
C GLU A 64 -0.49 -3.33 -30.45
N TYR A 65 -1.32 -3.23 -29.42
CA TYR A 65 -0.92 -3.46 -28.05
C TYR A 65 -0.42 -4.90 -27.80
N VAL A 66 -1.09 -5.88 -28.39
CA VAL A 66 -0.68 -7.29 -28.36
C VAL A 66 0.68 -7.51 -29.05
N ASN A 67 0.95 -6.82 -30.14
CA ASN A 67 2.22 -6.93 -30.86
C ASN A 67 3.40 -6.26 -30.14
N VAL A 68 3.14 -5.20 -29.36
CA VAL A 68 4.15 -4.46 -28.57
C VAL A 68 4.44 -5.16 -27.24
N HIS A 69 3.41 -5.61 -26.56
CA HIS A 69 3.52 -6.27 -25.25
C HIS A 69 3.37 -7.80 -25.45
N ARG A 70 4.44 -8.49 -25.70
CA ARG A 70 4.50 -9.92 -26.05
C ARG A 70 3.82 -10.90 -25.08
N TYR A 71 3.19 -10.42 -24.00
CA TYR A 71 2.53 -11.24 -22.97
C TYR A 71 1.11 -10.73 -22.70
N PHE A 72 0.14 -11.62 -22.89
CA PHE A 72 -1.28 -11.44 -22.61
C PHE A 72 -1.64 -11.60 -21.13
N PRO A 73 -2.75 -11.02 -20.71
CA PRO A 73 -3.68 -10.15 -21.39
C PRO A 73 -3.48 -8.68 -21.05
N VAL A 74 -3.66 -7.86 -22.05
CA VAL A 74 -3.75 -6.41 -21.91
C VAL A 74 -4.89 -6.09 -20.96
N SER A 75 -4.65 -5.27 -19.95
CA SER A 75 -5.71 -4.75 -19.10
C SER A 75 -6.68 -3.95 -19.97
N ARG A 76 -7.98 -4.16 -19.77
CA ARG A 76 -9.00 -3.36 -20.43
C ARG A 76 -8.81 -1.86 -20.19
N ASN A 77 -8.22 -1.48 -19.08
CA ASN A 77 -7.90 -0.09 -18.75
C ASN A 77 -6.89 0.55 -19.71
N ASP A 78 -6.08 -0.25 -20.40
CA ASP A 78 -5.04 0.23 -21.30
C ASP A 78 -5.60 0.74 -22.65
N TYR A 79 -6.81 0.27 -23.06
CA TYR A 79 -7.51 0.71 -24.27
C TYR A 79 -9.00 1.02 -24.03
N ARG A 80 -9.34 1.40 -22.82
CA ARG A 80 -10.70 1.60 -22.30
C ARG A 80 -11.55 2.53 -23.15
N HIS A 81 -10.92 3.48 -23.85
CA HIS A 81 -11.60 4.49 -24.64
C HIS A 81 -11.49 4.29 -26.16
N ALA A 82 -10.85 3.20 -26.59
CA ALA A 82 -10.72 2.92 -28.02
C ALA A 82 -12.10 2.80 -28.69
N GLY A 83 -12.35 3.64 -29.66
CA GLY A 83 -13.61 3.67 -30.37
C GLY A 83 -14.80 4.32 -29.64
N ASP A 84 -14.63 4.82 -28.42
CA ASP A 84 -15.70 5.38 -27.57
C ASP A 84 -16.53 6.45 -28.27
N ILE A 85 -15.90 7.34 -29.05
CA ILE A 85 -16.58 8.40 -29.82
C ILE A 85 -17.61 7.79 -30.77
N TYR A 86 -17.21 6.75 -31.48
CA TYR A 86 -18.06 6.05 -32.44
C TYR A 86 -19.15 5.24 -31.74
N PHE A 87 -18.81 4.59 -30.64
CA PHE A 87 -19.78 3.83 -29.83
C PHE A 87 -20.85 4.75 -29.22
N LYS A 88 -20.46 5.92 -28.71
CA LYS A 88 -21.42 6.94 -28.23
C LYS A 88 -22.30 7.48 -29.35
N GLN A 89 -21.79 7.60 -30.58
CA GLN A 89 -22.58 7.97 -31.75
C GLN A 89 -23.52 6.84 -32.19
N ALA A 90 -23.07 5.59 -32.21
CA ALA A 90 -23.85 4.43 -32.62
C ALA A 90 -25.05 4.15 -31.69
N ASN A 91 -24.84 4.28 -30.39
CA ASN A 91 -25.77 3.83 -29.38
C ASN A 91 -27.20 4.35 -29.54
N PRO A 92 -27.49 5.66 -29.69
CA PRO A 92 -28.86 6.15 -29.81
C PRO A 92 -29.58 5.62 -31.06
N PHE A 93 -28.89 5.43 -32.19
CA PHE A 93 -29.46 4.86 -33.37
C PHE A 93 -29.80 3.38 -33.25
N LEU A 94 -28.90 2.62 -32.61
CA LEU A 94 -29.13 1.19 -32.38
C LEU A 94 -30.24 0.98 -31.36
N LEU A 95 -30.37 1.80 -30.31
CA LEU A 95 -31.47 1.76 -29.36
C LEU A 95 -32.81 2.01 -30.01
N LYS A 96 -32.89 3.00 -30.94
CA LYS A 96 -34.10 3.27 -31.70
C LYS A 96 -34.49 2.09 -32.61
N ALA A 97 -33.53 1.43 -33.23
CA ALA A 97 -33.77 0.19 -33.98
C ALA A 97 -34.23 -0.96 -33.06
N GLN A 98 -33.70 -1.04 -31.84
CA GLN A 98 -34.01 -2.02 -30.83
C GLN A 98 -35.46 -1.89 -30.29
N GLU A 99 -35.96 -0.67 -30.14
CA GLU A 99 -37.38 -0.43 -29.80
C GLU A 99 -38.32 -1.00 -30.83
N PHE A 100 -37.96 -0.98 -32.10
CA PHE A 100 -38.77 -1.55 -33.18
C PHE A 100 -38.64 -3.06 -33.29
N ASN A 101 -37.43 -3.63 -33.21
CA ASN A 101 -37.19 -5.05 -33.34
C ASN A 101 -36.21 -5.56 -32.26
N PRO A 102 -36.70 -5.87 -31.06
CA PRO A 102 -35.90 -6.38 -29.94
C PRO A 102 -35.38 -7.83 -30.15
N ASN A 103 -35.79 -8.50 -31.21
CA ASN A 103 -35.46 -9.90 -31.48
C ASN A 103 -34.51 -10.06 -32.67
N ASN A 104 -33.64 -9.07 -32.94
CA ASN A 104 -32.54 -9.21 -33.89
C ASN A 104 -31.22 -9.52 -33.17
N ALA A 105 -30.55 -10.62 -33.51
CA ALA A 105 -29.36 -11.10 -32.83
C ALA A 105 -28.17 -10.14 -32.99
N ASP A 106 -27.90 -9.68 -34.20
CA ASP A 106 -26.76 -8.77 -34.52
C ASP A 106 -26.92 -7.43 -33.80
N LEU A 107 -28.16 -6.89 -33.79
CA LEU A 107 -28.47 -5.63 -33.10
C LEU A 107 -28.21 -5.74 -31.57
N ASN A 108 -28.67 -6.84 -30.96
CA ASN A 108 -28.41 -7.07 -29.55
C ASN A 108 -26.92 -7.31 -29.27
N TYR A 109 -26.20 -7.98 -30.16
CA TYR A 109 -24.74 -8.09 -30.05
C TYR A 109 -24.05 -6.73 -30.06
N MET A 110 -24.36 -5.85 -31.03
CA MET A 110 -23.78 -4.51 -31.13
C MET A 110 -24.08 -3.67 -29.88
N LEU A 111 -25.31 -3.67 -29.40
CA LEU A 111 -25.69 -2.97 -28.16
C LEU A 111 -24.96 -3.52 -26.93
N GLY A 112 -24.84 -4.82 -26.84
CA GLY A 112 -24.10 -5.48 -25.75
C GLY A 112 -22.62 -5.16 -25.76
N PHE A 113 -22.00 -5.17 -26.96
CA PHE A 113 -20.61 -4.77 -27.16
C PHE A 113 -20.36 -3.32 -26.73
N ILE A 114 -21.20 -2.40 -27.19
CA ILE A 114 -21.15 -0.97 -26.84
C ILE A 114 -21.31 -0.79 -25.33
N SER A 115 -22.34 -1.39 -24.74
CA SER A 115 -22.61 -1.27 -23.30
C SER A 115 -21.46 -1.77 -22.47
N PHE A 116 -20.82 -2.87 -22.87
CA PHE A 116 -19.65 -3.42 -22.20
C PHE A 116 -18.44 -2.48 -22.30
N ASN A 117 -18.18 -1.87 -23.46
CA ASN A 117 -17.04 -0.99 -23.62
C ASN A 117 -17.22 0.37 -22.94
N ILE A 118 -18.44 0.94 -22.96
CA ILE A 118 -18.74 2.20 -22.25
C ILE A 118 -18.71 1.99 -20.74
N ASN A 119 -19.38 0.94 -20.24
CA ASN A 119 -19.42 0.60 -18.81
C ASN A 119 -19.53 -0.92 -18.59
N PRO A 120 -18.42 -1.61 -18.27
CA PRO A 120 -18.42 -3.07 -18.09
C PRO A 120 -19.30 -3.57 -16.96
N GLN A 121 -19.56 -2.72 -15.96
CA GLN A 121 -20.44 -3.05 -14.83
C GLN A 121 -21.93 -2.82 -15.19
N SER A 122 -22.23 -2.29 -16.39
CA SER A 122 -23.61 -2.08 -16.81
C SER A 122 -24.36 -3.39 -16.97
N PRO A 123 -25.52 -3.56 -16.32
CA PRO A 123 -26.37 -4.73 -16.50
C PRO A 123 -26.88 -4.89 -17.94
N ASP A 124 -26.87 -3.81 -18.75
CA ASP A 124 -27.29 -3.83 -20.16
C ASP A 124 -26.32 -4.63 -21.04
N ALA A 125 -25.02 -4.67 -20.72
CA ALA A 125 -24.04 -5.49 -21.43
C ALA A 125 -24.45 -6.97 -21.38
N ILE A 126 -24.70 -7.51 -20.19
CA ILE A 126 -25.16 -8.90 -20.01
C ILE A 126 -26.52 -9.11 -20.70
N LYS A 127 -27.47 -8.24 -20.44
CA LYS A 127 -28.84 -8.33 -21.00
C LYS A 127 -28.84 -8.45 -22.53
N TYR A 128 -28.12 -7.57 -23.23
CA TYR A 128 -28.11 -7.58 -24.68
C TYR A 128 -27.27 -8.73 -25.24
N LEU A 129 -26.12 -9.07 -24.65
CA LEU A 129 -25.31 -10.21 -25.09
C LEU A 129 -26.01 -11.55 -24.86
N GLU A 130 -26.67 -11.76 -23.71
CA GLU A 130 -27.50 -12.96 -23.48
C GLU A 130 -28.67 -13.05 -24.46
N LYS A 131 -29.32 -11.92 -24.75
CA LYS A 131 -30.39 -11.87 -25.74
C LYS A 131 -29.87 -12.24 -27.12
N ALA A 132 -28.74 -11.66 -27.55
CA ALA A 132 -28.11 -12.01 -28.82
C ALA A 132 -27.84 -13.52 -28.91
N TYR A 133 -27.25 -14.08 -27.84
CA TYR A 133 -26.90 -15.49 -27.78
C TYR A 133 -28.13 -16.40 -27.79
N SER A 134 -29.21 -15.99 -27.14
CA SER A 134 -30.50 -16.75 -27.14
C SER A 134 -31.19 -16.75 -28.51
N LEU A 135 -30.96 -15.71 -29.33
CA LEU A 135 -31.55 -15.56 -30.67
C LEU A 135 -30.75 -16.27 -31.76
N SER A 136 -29.44 -16.31 -31.64
CA SER A 136 -28.56 -16.95 -32.61
C SER A 136 -27.30 -17.52 -31.96
N ALA A 137 -26.99 -18.78 -32.25
CA ALA A 137 -25.68 -19.37 -31.88
C ALA A 137 -24.53 -18.89 -32.78
N GLN A 138 -24.83 -18.12 -33.84
CA GLN A 138 -23.87 -17.64 -34.84
C GLN A 138 -23.45 -16.16 -34.63
N ILE A 139 -23.64 -15.63 -33.43
CA ILE A 139 -23.07 -14.32 -33.10
C ILE A 139 -21.55 -14.32 -33.22
N PRO A 140 -20.89 -13.17 -33.44
CA PRO A 140 -19.42 -13.09 -33.53
C PRO A 140 -18.72 -13.83 -32.40
N GLN A 141 -17.53 -14.34 -32.68
CA GLN A 141 -16.77 -15.19 -31.75
C GLN A 141 -16.45 -14.48 -30.42
N ASP A 142 -16.16 -13.18 -30.46
CA ASP A 142 -15.93 -12.34 -29.33
C ASP A 142 -17.16 -12.15 -28.42
N GLY A 143 -18.39 -12.32 -28.95
CA GLY A 143 -19.61 -12.15 -28.16
C GLY A 143 -19.71 -13.08 -26.96
N SER A 144 -19.27 -14.34 -27.07
CA SER A 144 -19.25 -15.28 -25.93
C SER A 144 -18.15 -14.92 -24.92
N TYR A 145 -17.02 -14.41 -25.39
CA TYR A 145 -15.95 -13.93 -24.53
C TYR A 145 -16.38 -12.69 -23.74
N LEU A 146 -16.97 -11.70 -24.42
CA LEU A 146 -17.47 -10.49 -23.78
C LEU A 146 -18.58 -10.78 -22.77
N LEU A 147 -19.46 -11.72 -23.08
CA LEU A 147 -20.53 -12.13 -22.17
C LEU A 147 -19.95 -12.84 -20.93
N ALA A 148 -18.92 -13.68 -21.10
CA ALA A 148 -18.20 -14.29 -19.99
C ALA A 148 -17.53 -13.23 -19.10
N TRP A 149 -16.86 -12.27 -19.72
CA TRP A 149 -16.17 -11.20 -19.00
C TRP A 149 -17.14 -10.26 -18.28
N ALA A 150 -18.24 -9.86 -18.91
CA ALA A 150 -19.30 -9.08 -18.25
C ALA A 150 -19.89 -9.80 -17.02
N ASN A 151 -20.08 -11.12 -17.11
CA ASN A 151 -20.52 -11.93 -15.96
C ASN A 151 -19.43 -12.02 -14.88
N GLN A 152 -18.13 -12.14 -15.23
CA GLN A 152 -17.02 -12.11 -14.28
C GLN A 152 -16.99 -10.77 -13.52
N ILE A 153 -17.02 -9.63 -14.22
CA ILE A 153 -17.05 -8.30 -13.60
C ILE A 153 -18.28 -8.11 -12.70
N SER A 154 -19.40 -8.72 -13.06
CA SER A 154 -20.63 -8.70 -12.27
C SER A 154 -20.67 -9.74 -11.14
N LEU A 155 -19.54 -10.41 -10.85
CA LEU A 155 -19.38 -11.45 -9.81
C LEU A 155 -20.29 -12.70 -10.03
N LYS A 156 -20.77 -12.91 -11.25
CA LYS A 156 -21.60 -14.08 -11.65
C LYS A 156 -20.68 -15.20 -12.14
N TRP A 157 -19.91 -15.77 -11.23
CA TRP A 157 -18.82 -16.69 -11.53
C TRP A 157 -19.23 -17.92 -12.35
N ASP A 158 -20.38 -18.54 -12.03
CA ASP A 158 -20.82 -19.74 -12.72
C ASP A 158 -21.22 -19.46 -14.17
N ASP A 159 -21.88 -18.32 -14.41
CA ASP A 159 -22.22 -17.89 -15.77
C ASP A 159 -20.96 -17.48 -16.55
N ALA A 160 -20.02 -16.78 -15.91
CA ALA A 160 -18.73 -16.47 -16.52
C ALA A 160 -17.99 -17.73 -16.95
N ILE A 161 -17.83 -18.71 -16.06
CA ILE A 161 -17.21 -20.00 -16.36
C ILE A 161 -17.90 -20.71 -17.54
N LYS A 162 -19.21 -20.75 -17.55
CA LYS A 162 -20.00 -21.33 -18.64
C LYS A 162 -19.67 -20.70 -19.99
N TYR A 163 -19.70 -19.38 -20.08
CA TYR A 163 -19.46 -18.68 -21.34
C TYR A 163 -17.99 -18.68 -21.77
N TYR A 164 -17.02 -18.68 -20.84
CA TYR A 164 -15.62 -18.92 -21.15
C TYR A 164 -15.38 -20.35 -21.71
N GLN A 165 -16.03 -21.36 -21.19
CA GLN A 165 -15.97 -22.72 -21.72
C GLN A 165 -16.53 -22.82 -23.15
N ILE A 166 -17.63 -22.10 -23.44
CA ILE A 166 -18.18 -21.99 -24.79
C ILE A 166 -17.19 -21.31 -25.72
N THR A 167 -16.56 -20.20 -25.27
CA THR A 167 -15.54 -19.50 -26.01
C THR A 167 -14.36 -20.42 -26.32
N LEU A 168 -13.85 -21.14 -25.31
CA LEU A 168 -12.74 -22.10 -25.47
C LEU A 168 -13.05 -23.19 -26.50
N THR A 169 -14.29 -23.72 -26.51
CA THR A 169 -14.74 -24.71 -27.50
C THR A 169 -14.71 -24.16 -28.93
N ARG A 170 -15.11 -22.90 -29.12
CA ARG A 170 -15.07 -22.25 -30.43
C ARG A 170 -13.64 -21.98 -30.91
N LEU A 171 -12.76 -21.51 -30.00
CA LEU A 171 -11.36 -21.21 -30.29
C LEU A 171 -10.57 -22.48 -30.64
N SER A 172 -10.88 -23.60 -30.01
CA SER A 172 -10.19 -24.87 -30.21
C SER A 172 -10.32 -25.43 -31.62
N ALA A 173 -11.31 -24.96 -32.42
CA ALA A 173 -11.44 -25.34 -33.83
C ALA A 173 -10.22 -24.91 -34.67
N ASN A 174 -9.55 -23.79 -34.29
CA ASN A 174 -8.32 -23.26 -34.93
C ASN A 174 -7.26 -22.96 -33.85
N ALA A 175 -6.93 -23.97 -33.04
CA ALA A 175 -6.14 -23.81 -31.82
C ALA A 175 -4.78 -23.10 -32.02
N LYS A 176 -4.11 -23.35 -33.16
CA LYS A 176 -2.81 -22.75 -33.46
C LYS A 176 -2.90 -21.23 -33.72
N GLU A 177 -3.97 -20.79 -34.38
CA GLU A 177 -4.20 -19.36 -34.67
C GLU A 177 -4.69 -18.61 -33.42
N ASN A 178 -5.35 -19.32 -32.51
CA ASN A 178 -5.95 -18.77 -31.31
C ASN A 178 -5.15 -19.05 -30.03
N GLU A 179 -3.88 -19.45 -30.11
CA GLU A 179 -3.08 -19.89 -28.96
C GLU A 179 -3.08 -18.89 -27.80
N MET A 180 -2.89 -17.62 -28.12
CA MET A 180 -2.85 -16.55 -27.12
C MET A 180 -4.22 -16.35 -26.44
N LEU A 181 -5.30 -16.29 -27.23
CA LEU A 181 -6.64 -16.11 -26.69
C LEU A 181 -7.10 -17.34 -25.89
N ILE A 182 -6.69 -18.56 -26.29
CA ILE A 182 -6.90 -19.78 -25.51
C ILE A 182 -6.18 -19.70 -24.16
N ALA A 183 -4.95 -19.19 -24.13
CA ALA A 183 -4.20 -18.99 -22.89
C ALA A 183 -4.89 -17.97 -21.97
N ASP A 184 -5.40 -16.86 -22.52
CA ASP A 184 -6.16 -15.86 -21.80
C ASP A 184 -7.46 -16.43 -21.21
N VAL A 185 -8.26 -17.12 -22.03
CA VAL A 185 -9.52 -17.74 -21.56
C VAL A 185 -9.26 -18.76 -20.44
N ASN A 186 -8.18 -19.54 -20.54
CA ASN A 186 -7.81 -20.48 -19.48
C ASN A 186 -7.42 -19.74 -18.19
N LYS A 187 -6.68 -18.62 -18.28
CA LYS A 187 -6.36 -17.76 -17.13
C LYS A 187 -7.64 -17.23 -16.49
N LYS A 188 -8.57 -16.66 -17.28
CA LYS A 188 -9.86 -16.14 -16.78
C LYS A 188 -10.73 -17.22 -16.13
N LEU A 189 -10.67 -18.45 -16.59
CA LEU A 189 -11.34 -19.57 -15.94
C LEU A 189 -10.76 -19.85 -14.53
N GLU A 190 -9.44 -19.74 -14.35
CA GLU A 190 -8.81 -19.89 -13.03
C GLU A 190 -9.14 -18.67 -12.15
N GLU A 191 -9.14 -17.46 -12.69
CA GLU A 191 -9.60 -16.24 -12.00
C GLU A 191 -11.03 -16.40 -11.47
N CYS A 192 -11.96 -16.88 -12.29
CA CYS A 192 -13.34 -17.13 -11.86
C CYS A 192 -13.44 -18.17 -10.73
N LYS A 193 -12.64 -19.24 -10.78
CA LYS A 193 -12.60 -20.25 -9.70
C LYS A 193 -12.05 -19.65 -8.41
N THR A 194 -11.00 -18.86 -8.51
CA THR A 194 -10.40 -18.13 -7.38
C THR A 194 -11.41 -17.14 -6.79
N GLY A 195 -12.04 -16.31 -7.63
CA GLY A 195 -13.05 -15.33 -7.21
C GLY A 195 -14.21 -15.99 -6.48
N LYS A 196 -14.74 -17.08 -7.02
CA LYS A 196 -15.81 -17.86 -6.37
C LYS A 196 -15.38 -18.37 -4.97
N ARG A 197 -14.15 -18.86 -4.83
CA ARG A 197 -13.59 -19.32 -3.57
C ARG A 197 -13.39 -18.19 -2.56
N LEU A 198 -12.83 -17.05 -2.99
CA LEU A 198 -12.57 -15.90 -2.12
C LEU A 198 -13.86 -15.22 -1.66
N MET A 199 -14.86 -15.13 -2.52
CA MET A 199 -16.19 -14.63 -2.14
C MET A 199 -16.94 -15.52 -1.15
N ALA A 200 -16.65 -16.82 -1.11
CA ALA A 200 -17.24 -17.72 -0.12
C ALA A 200 -16.74 -17.47 1.30
N SER A 201 -15.58 -16.77 1.45
CA SER A 201 -14.99 -16.43 2.74
C SER A 201 -14.49 -14.97 2.70
N PRO A 202 -15.40 -13.98 2.69
CA PRO A 202 -15.04 -12.59 2.54
C PRO A 202 -14.27 -12.07 3.77
N GLN A 203 -13.37 -11.11 3.53
CA GLN A 203 -12.65 -10.42 4.59
C GLN A 203 -13.60 -9.58 5.45
N ARG A 204 -13.37 -9.59 6.76
CA ARG A 204 -14.14 -8.78 7.72
C ARG A 204 -13.58 -7.37 7.78
N ILE A 205 -14.10 -6.51 6.91
CA ILE A 205 -13.64 -5.14 6.74
C ILE A 205 -14.81 -4.18 6.56
N PHE A 206 -14.54 -2.89 6.80
CA PHE A 206 -15.33 -1.79 6.25
C PHE A 206 -14.52 -1.08 5.17
N ILE A 207 -15.19 -0.62 4.12
CA ILE A 207 -14.61 0.18 3.05
C ILE A 207 -15.37 1.49 3.00
N ASP A 208 -14.69 2.58 3.35
CA ASP A 208 -15.25 3.93 3.40
C ASP A 208 -14.59 4.82 2.36
N ASN A 209 -15.39 5.57 1.57
CA ASN A 209 -14.86 6.64 0.73
C ASN A 209 -14.24 7.74 1.60
N LEU A 210 -13.07 8.28 1.24
CA LEU A 210 -12.40 9.32 2.03
C LEU A 210 -13.15 10.67 2.03
N GLY A 211 -14.18 10.83 1.21
CA GLY A 211 -15.05 12.00 1.17
C GLY A 211 -14.47 13.16 0.37
N ALA A 212 -15.24 14.24 0.27
CA ALA A 212 -14.98 15.39 -0.58
C ALA A 212 -13.72 16.21 -0.23
N ALA A 213 -13.09 15.96 0.92
CA ALA A 213 -11.81 16.57 1.24
C ALA A 213 -10.66 15.98 0.40
N ILE A 214 -10.80 14.73 -0.01
CA ILE A 214 -9.82 13.99 -0.79
C ILE A 214 -10.34 13.73 -2.21
N ASN A 215 -11.54 13.18 -2.36
CA ASN A 215 -12.13 12.76 -3.63
C ASN A 215 -12.95 13.88 -4.27
N THR A 216 -12.98 13.90 -5.61
CA THR A 216 -13.73 14.87 -6.42
C THR A 216 -14.45 14.15 -7.56
N ASN A 217 -15.06 14.91 -8.47
CA ASN A 217 -15.63 14.35 -9.69
C ASN A 217 -14.57 13.96 -10.75
N TYR A 218 -13.31 14.07 -10.41
CA TYR A 218 -12.17 13.66 -11.25
C TYR A 218 -11.54 12.39 -10.66
N PRO A 219 -10.70 11.66 -11.42
CA PRO A 219 -9.99 10.50 -10.91
C PRO A 219 -8.95 10.87 -9.84
N GLU A 220 -8.96 10.13 -8.72
CA GLU A 220 -7.94 10.15 -7.69
C GLU A 220 -7.39 8.72 -7.46
N TYR A 221 -6.06 8.56 -7.47
CA TYR A 221 -5.41 7.25 -7.34
C TYR A 221 -3.97 7.33 -6.85
N SER A 222 -3.26 6.21 -6.80
CA SER A 222 -1.86 6.10 -6.35
C SER A 222 -1.62 6.81 -5.01
N ALA A 223 -2.44 6.46 -4.00
CA ALA A 223 -2.38 7.07 -2.68
C ALA A 223 -1.33 6.43 -1.79
N PHE A 224 -0.52 7.25 -1.13
CA PHE A 224 0.46 6.86 -0.12
C PHE A 224 0.24 7.61 1.17
N ILE A 225 0.45 6.93 2.31
CA ILE A 225 0.25 7.49 3.64
C ILE A 225 1.51 7.39 4.49
N THR A 226 1.63 8.27 5.49
CA THR A 226 2.62 8.07 6.57
C THR A 226 2.20 6.91 7.48
N ALA A 227 3.17 6.31 8.17
CA ALA A 227 2.92 5.16 9.05
C ALA A 227 1.89 5.46 10.16
N ASP A 228 1.81 6.70 10.63
CA ASP A 228 0.86 7.19 11.64
C ASP A 228 -0.40 7.82 11.04
N GLU A 229 -0.60 7.72 9.71
CA GLU A 229 -1.74 8.28 8.99
C GLU A 229 -1.92 9.81 9.16
N SER A 230 -0.85 10.54 9.46
CA SER A 230 -0.92 11.99 9.61
C SER A 230 -0.92 12.75 8.28
N MET A 231 -0.46 12.12 7.20
CA MET A 231 -0.35 12.68 5.85
C MET A 231 -0.75 11.65 4.80
N ILE A 232 -1.39 12.11 3.73
CA ILE A 232 -1.65 11.36 2.50
C ILE A 232 -1.18 12.17 1.31
N ALA A 233 -0.44 11.55 0.40
CA ALA A 233 -0.08 12.06 -0.92
C ALA A 233 -0.70 11.16 -1.99
N PHE A 234 -1.23 11.72 -3.06
CA PHE A 234 -1.92 10.98 -4.10
C PHE A 234 -1.89 11.72 -5.44
N THR A 235 -2.21 11.01 -6.51
CA THR A 235 -2.35 11.54 -7.87
C THR A 235 -3.80 11.92 -8.14
N ALA A 236 -4.04 13.02 -8.85
CA ALA A 236 -5.36 13.36 -9.35
C ALA A 236 -5.30 14.14 -10.67
N CYS A 237 -6.33 13.95 -11.54
CA CYS A 237 -6.47 14.58 -12.84
C CYS A 237 -7.50 15.73 -12.77
N ARG A 238 -7.24 16.77 -11.99
CA ARG A 238 -8.22 17.83 -11.70
C ARG A 238 -8.06 19.05 -12.60
N ASN A 239 -9.13 19.85 -12.71
CA ASN A 239 -9.08 21.13 -13.41
C ASN A 239 -8.15 22.19 -12.76
N THR A 240 -7.54 21.86 -11.63
CA THR A 240 -6.53 22.64 -10.91
C THR A 240 -5.11 22.15 -11.12
N THR A 241 -4.91 21.27 -12.14
CA THR A 241 -3.58 20.76 -12.49
C THR A 241 -2.63 21.87 -12.91
N THR A 242 -1.35 21.69 -12.65
CA THR A 242 -0.28 22.64 -13.04
C THR A 242 -0.21 22.75 -14.57
N GLY A 243 -0.19 23.98 -15.10
CA GLY A 243 -0.21 24.21 -16.55
C GLY A 243 -1.58 24.11 -17.20
N GLY A 244 -2.59 23.51 -16.58
CA GLY A 244 -3.98 23.44 -17.05
C GLY A 244 -4.17 22.67 -18.36
N LYS A 245 -3.21 21.80 -18.74
CA LYS A 245 -3.27 20.99 -19.96
C LYS A 245 -4.28 19.85 -19.85
N THR A 246 -4.84 19.46 -20.97
CA THR A 246 -5.72 18.30 -21.11
C THR A 246 -5.15 17.34 -22.12
N ASP A 247 -5.36 16.05 -21.89
CA ASP A 247 -5.06 15.01 -22.84
C ASP A 247 -5.96 15.15 -24.07
N GLY A 248 -5.35 15.21 -25.26
CA GLY A 248 -6.07 15.34 -26.52
C GLY A 248 -6.89 14.10 -26.92
N GLU A 249 -6.59 12.94 -26.34
CA GLU A 249 -7.26 11.67 -26.66
C GLU A 249 -8.53 11.48 -25.85
N ASN A 250 -8.48 11.72 -24.52
CA ASN A 250 -9.61 11.48 -23.62
C ASN A 250 -10.28 12.76 -23.08
N GLY A 251 -9.66 13.95 -23.27
CA GLY A 251 -10.14 15.24 -22.79
C GLY A 251 -10.02 15.43 -21.27
N GLY A 252 -9.36 14.49 -20.56
CA GLY A 252 -9.06 14.60 -19.14
C GLY A 252 -7.91 15.58 -18.87
N TYR A 253 -7.84 16.11 -17.66
CA TYR A 253 -6.68 16.90 -17.22
C TYR A 253 -5.47 16.00 -16.95
N PHE A 254 -4.28 16.54 -17.14
CA PHE A 254 -3.04 15.84 -16.80
C PHE A 254 -2.96 15.57 -15.31
N GLU A 255 -2.21 14.53 -14.96
CA GLU A 255 -1.97 14.12 -13.56
C GLU A 255 -1.08 15.12 -12.85
N ASP A 256 -1.48 15.44 -11.63
CA ASP A 256 -0.67 16.16 -10.63
C ASP A 256 -0.70 15.44 -9.28
N LEU A 257 0.32 15.69 -8.47
CA LEU A 257 0.37 15.26 -7.09
C LEU A 257 -0.40 16.21 -6.19
N TYR A 258 -1.16 15.62 -5.27
CA TYR A 258 -1.90 16.32 -4.22
C TYR A 258 -1.54 15.78 -2.84
N ILE A 259 -1.67 16.63 -1.82
CA ILE A 259 -1.34 16.31 -0.44
C ILE A 259 -2.47 16.75 0.49
N SER A 260 -2.72 15.95 1.52
CA SER A 260 -3.57 16.34 2.65
C SER A 260 -2.95 15.90 3.97
N SER A 261 -3.22 16.66 5.02
CA SER A 261 -2.83 16.34 6.40
C SER A 261 -4.06 16.03 7.24
N ARG A 262 -3.92 15.13 8.19
CA ARG A 262 -4.99 14.75 9.09
C ARG A 262 -5.13 15.75 10.22
N LYS A 263 -6.36 16.24 10.48
CA LYS A 263 -6.73 17.09 11.61
C LYS A 263 -7.68 16.33 12.52
N GLY A 264 -7.16 15.76 13.60
CA GLY A 264 -7.90 14.82 14.44
C GLY A 264 -8.30 13.57 13.68
N LYS A 265 -9.60 13.32 13.49
CA LYS A 265 -10.11 12.17 12.75
C LYS A 265 -10.41 12.43 11.27
N GLN A 266 -10.27 13.68 10.80
CA GLN A 266 -10.65 14.10 9.45
C GLN A 266 -9.44 14.55 8.64
N TRP A 267 -9.49 14.30 7.32
CA TRP A 267 -8.54 14.87 6.38
C TRP A 267 -8.86 16.34 6.11
N ALA A 268 -7.84 17.17 6.02
CA ALA A 268 -7.98 18.53 5.52
C ALA A 268 -8.25 18.50 4.01
N GLN A 269 -8.76 19.61 3.46
CA GLN A 269 -8.91 19.74 2.00
C GLN A 269 -7.57 19.52 1.31
N ALA A 270 -7.55 18.61 0.35
CA ALA A 270 -6.36 18.29 -0.43
C ALA A 270 -5.86 19.51 -1.20
N GLN A 271 -4.56 19.67 -1.24
CA GLN A 271 -3.87 20.77 -1.92
C GLN A 271 -2.93 20.23 -2.97
N ASN A 272 -2.87 20.90 -4.12
CA ASN A 272 -1.86 20.61 -5.14
C ASN A 272 -0.46 20.91 -4.57
N PHE A 273 0.55 20.06 -4.84
CA PHE A 273 1.93 20.28 -4.41
C PHE A 273 2.56 21.55 -5.01
N GLY A 274 1.98 22.05 -6.09
CA GLY A 274 2.42 23.26 -6.79
C GLY A 274 3.63 23.06 -7.71
N PRO A 275 4.05 24.14 -8.40
CA PRO A 275 4.98 24.07 -9.53
C PRO A 275 6.44 23.76 -9.15
N ILE A 276 6.77 23.61 -7.87
CA ILE A 276 8.08 23.13 -7.44
C ILE A 276 8.18 21.62 -7.64
N VAL A 277 7.10 20.89 -7.35
CA VAL A 277 7.02 19.43 -7.46
C VAL A 277 6.38 19.02 -8.77
N ASN A 278 5.19 19.55 -9.07
CA ASN A 278 4.46 19.30 -10.31
C ASN A 278 5.02 20.10 -11.48
N SER A 279 4.95 19.57 -12.67
CA SER A 279 5.33 20.22 -13.93
C SER A 279 4.06 20.56 -14.74
N GLU A 280 4.23 20.96 -16.01
CA GLU A 280 3.12 21.13 -16.95
C GLU A 280 2.77 19.83 -17.70
N ASP A 281 3.50 18.75 -17.47
CA ASP A 281 3.31 17.43 -18.06
C ASP A 281 2.72 16.47 -17.01
N HIS A 282 2.63 15.17 -17.31
CA HIS A 282 2.11 14.16 -16.40
C HIS A 282 3.06 13.91 -15.23
N ASP A 283 2.59 14.19 -14.03
CA ASP A 283 3.28 13.92 -12.77
C ASP A 283 2.41 13.04 -11.85
N ALA A 284 2.95 11.93 -11.39
CA ALA A 284 2.21 11.03 -10.51
C ALA A 284 2.98 10.69 -9.23
N THR A 285 2.25 10.32 -8.19
CA THR A 285 2.84 9.84 -6.93
C THR A 285 3.37 8.43 -7.14
N ALA A 286 4.68 8.23 -6.97
CA ALA A 286 5.33 6.92 -7.05
C ALA A 286 5.57 6.29 -5.68
N GLY A 287 5.69 7.08 -4.61
CA GLY A 287 5.93 6.60 -3.26
C GLY A 287 6.05 7.73 -2.23
N LEU A 288 5.90 7.36 -0.95
CA LEU A 288 6.11 8.26 0.19
C LEU A 288 6.83 7.48 1.30
N SER A 289 7.85 8.09 1.93
CA SER A 289 8.49 7.48 3.09
C SER A 289 7.53 7.38 4.27
N SER A 290 7.74 6.39 5.14
CA SER A 290 6.85 6.11 6.29
C SER A 290 6.75 7.29 7.27
N ASP A 291 7.74 8.18 7.31
CA ASP A 291 7.79 9.40 8.12
C ASP A 291 7.26 10.65 7.39
N GLY A 292 6.93 10.53 6.09
CA GLY A 292 6.42 11.63 5.27
C GLY A 292 7.44 12.70 4.89
N THR A 293 8.74 12.40 4.97
CA THR A 293 9.80 13.38 4.65
C THR A 293 10.39 13.25 3.26
N ILE A 294 10.18 12.11 2.59
CA ILE A 294 10.67 11.81 1.24
C ILE A 294 9.49 11.44 0.36
N LEU A 295 9.30 12.18 -0.73
CA LEU A 295 8.29 11.94 -1.75
C LEU A 295 8.97 11.45 -3.02
N PHE A 296 8.51 10.35 -3.58
CA PHE A 296 8.91 9.87 -4.89
C PHE A 296 7.85 10.27 -5.91
N VAL A 297 8.32 10.84 -7.00
CA VAL A 297 7.50 11.40 -8.07
C VAL A 297 7.82 10.67 -9.36
N TYR A 298 6.81 10.11 -9.99
CA TYR A 298 6.90 9.66 -11.37
C TYR A 298 6.73 10.84 -12.31
N LYS A 299 7.60 10.97 -13.30
CA LYS A 299 7.49 11.98 -14.36
C LYS A 299 7.59 11.33 -15.72
N PHE A 300 6.60 11.54 -16.54
CA PHE A 300 6.61 11.08 -17.93
C PHE A 300 7.39 12.06 -18.81
N LYS A 301 8.21 11.51 -19.71
CA LYS A 301 8.89 12.25 -20.78
C LYS A 301 8.76 11.48 -22.09
N GLU A 302 8.23 12.14 -23.09
CA GLU A 302 7.91 11.55 -24.41
C GLU A 302 9.10 10.81 -25.07
N LYS A 303 10.35 11.15 -24.74
CA LYS A 303 11.57 10.57 -25.34
C LYS A 303 12.24 9.49 -24.53
N ASP A 304 12.06 9.47 -23.21
CA ASP A 304 12.84 8.65 -22.27
C ASP A 304 11.97 7.66 -21.48
N GLY A 305 10.65 7.63 -21.71
CA GLY A 305 9.69 6.89 -20.91
C GLY A 305 9.41 7.58 -19.55
N GLY A 306 8.99 6.82 -18.55
CA GLY A 306 8.69 7.33 -17.22
C GLY A 306 9.81 7.02 -16.21
N ASP A 307 10.27 8.04 -15.51
CA ASP A 307 11.35 7.99 -14.53
C ASP A 307 10.90 8.38 -13.13
N ILE A 308 11.60 7.87 -12.13
CA ILE A 308 11.37 8.19 -10.72
C ILE A 308 12.30 9.33 -10.27
N TYR A 309 11.70 10.32 -9.65
CA TYR A 309 12.38 11.46 -9.03
C TYR A 309 12.13 11.44 -7.52
N VAL A 310 13.00 12.09 -6.76
CA VAL A 310 12.89 12.22 -5.31
C VAL A 310 12.82 13.69 -4.91
N SER A 311 11.85 14.03 -4.06
CA SER A 311 11.70 15.34 -3.42
C SER A 311 11.76 15.18 -1.91
N ASN A 312 12.46 16.06 -1.23
CA ASN A 312 12.63 16.02 0.23
C ASN A 312 11.86 17.18 0.89
N LEU A 313 11.23 16.90 2.01
CA LEU A 313 10.57 17.93 2.82
C LEU A 313 11.61 18.68 3.66
N VAL A 314 11.85 19.95 3.32
CA VAL A 314 12.75 20.85 4.04
C VAL A 314 11.93 21.94 4.73
N GLY A 315 11.84 21.87 6.02
CA GLY A 315 10.88 22.71 6.78
C GLY A 315 9.44 22.42 6.37
N ASN A 316 8.75 23.40 5.82
CA ASN A 316 7.38 23.28 5.34
C ASN A 316 7.28 23.24 3.80
N THR A 317 8.41 23.12 3.11
CA THR A 317 8.45 23.16 1.65
C THR A 317 9.12 21.91 1.10
N TRP A 318 8.58 21.41 -0.01
CA TRP A 318 9.18 20.31 -0.75
C TRP A 318 10.29 20.84 -1.67
N SER A 319 11.39 20.11 -1.77
CA SER A 319 12.46 20.43 -2.71
C SER A 319 12.02 20.16 -4.15
N LYS A 320 12.70 20.79 -5.12
CA LYS A 320 12.54 20.39 -6.51
C LYS A 320 12.91 18.91 -6.65
N PRO A 321 12.09 18.10 -7.36
CA PRO A 321 12.41 16.70 -7.58
C PRO A 321 13.72 16.49 -8.31
N GLU A 322 14.57 15.62 -7.78
CA GLU A 322 15.85 15.20 -8.34
C GLU A 322 15.74 13.80 -8.93
N HIS A 323 16.30 13.60 -10.12
CA HIS A 323 16.30 12.32 -10.82
C HIS A 323 17.11 11.27 -10.05
N LEU A 324 16.55 10.07 -9.84
CA LEU A 324 17.31 8.98 -9.26
C LEU A 324 18.38 8.47 -10.23
N ASN A 325 19.43 7.84 -9.70
CA ASN A 325 20.55 7.37 -10.51
C ASN A 325 20.13 6.24 -11.48
N LYS A 326 21.02 5.92 -12.44
CA LYS A 326 20.81 4.92 -13.49
C LYS A 326 20.60 3.48 -13.00
N ASN A 327 20.84 3.20 -11.74
CA ASN A 327 20.58 1.88 -11.16
C ASN A 327 19.09 1.71 -10.85
N ILE A 328 18.38 2.81 -10.59
CA ILE A 328 16.93 2.84 -10.43
C ILE A 328 16.28 3.15 -11.78
N ASN A 329 16.51 4.35 -12.33
CA ASN A 329 15.99 4.73 -13.64
C ASN A 329 16.84 4.13 -14.75
N SER A 330 16.25 3.37 -15.65
CA SER A 330 16.92 2.72 -16.77
C SER A 330 16.45 3.34 -18.11
N LYS A 331 16.49 2.61 -19.17
CA LYS A 331 15.83 2.96 -20.45
C LYS A 331 14.40 2.39 -20.51
N ALA A 332 14.04 1.62 -19.52
CA ALA A 332 12.75 1.01 -19.34
C ALA A 332 11.84 1.96 -18.55
N HIS A 333 10.62 1.55 -18.28
CA HIS A 333 9.64 2.28 -17.51
C HIS A 333 9.70 1.87 -16.04
N GLU A 334 9.86 2.83 -15.14
CA GLU A 334 9.80 2.64 -13.70
C GLU A 334 8.55 3.36 -13.15
N SER A 335 7.63 2.63 -12.45
CA SER A 335 6.30 3.15 -12.12
C SER A 335 6.06 3.44 -10.64
N SER A 336 6.46 2.56 -9.74
CA SER A 336 6.19 2.69 -8.31
C SER A 336 7.39 2.32 -7.47
N VAL A 337 7.51 2.94 -6.30
CA VAL A 337 8.62 2.68 -5.37
C VAL A 337 8.16 2.65 -3.93
N SER A 338 8.88 1.91 -3.09
CA SER A 338 8.68 1.90 -1.64
C SER A 338 10.00 1.81 -0.90
N LEU A 339 10.23 2.75 0.02
CA LEU A 339 11.46 2.86 0.79
C LEU A 339 11.33 2.07 2.10
N SER A 340 12.33 1.25 2.42
CA SER A 340 12.39 0.58 3.72
C SER A 340 12.44 1.59 4.89
N TYR A 341 11.95 1.19 6.07
CA TYR A 341 11.85 2.04 7.26
C TYR A 341 13.18 2.66 7.70
N ASP A 342 14.31 2.02 7.37
CA ASP A 342 15.66 2.47 7.70
C ASP A 342 16.30 3.32 6.59
N GLY A 343 15.58 3.51 5.47
CA GLY A 343 16.03 4.29 4.33
C GLY A 343 17.16 3.68 3.50
N LYS A 344 17.48 2.39 3.72
CA LYS A 344 18.63 1.70 3.10
C LYS A 344 18.27 0.88 1.86
N ARG A 345 17.04 0.42 1.72
CA ARG A 345 16.55 -0.37 0.58
C ARG A 345 15.37 0.30 -0.09
N LEU A 346 15.42 0.41 -1.42
CA LEU A 346 14.32 0.86 -2.25
C LEU A 346 13.80 -0.31 -3.06
N TYR A 347 12.53 -0.65 -2.89
CA TYR A 347 11.81 -1.54 -3.78
C TYR A 347 11.18 -0.70 -4.89
N PHE A 348 11.12 -1.22 -6.10
CA PHE A 348 10.52 -0.51 -7.23
C PHE A 348 10.08 -1.49 -8.31
N VAL A 349 9.18 -1.04 -9.18
CA VAL A 349 8.67 -1.80 -10.33
C VAL A 349 9.31 -1.30 -11.61
N SER A 350 9.70 -2.22 -12.49
CA SER A 350 10.32 -1.90 -13.78
C SER A 350 10.06 -2.99 -14.82
N ASP A 351 9.90 -2.61 -16.08
CA ASP A 351 9.84 -3.50 -17.24
C ASP A 351 11.21 -3.69 -17.92
N ARG A 352 12.31 -3.48 -17.17
CA ARG A 352 13.68 -3.62 -17.66
C ARG A 352 13.98 -5.02 -18.18
N GLU A 353 14.83 -5.07 -19.19
CA GLU A 353 15.28 -6.29 -19.84
C GLU A 353 15.89 -7.30 -18.82
N GLY A 354 15.55 -8.57 -18.94
CA GLY A 354 16.00 -9.63 -18.05
C GLY A 354 15.09 -9.91 -16.84
N GLY A 355 13.89 -9.32 -16.83
CA GLY A 355 12.83 -9.68 -15.89
C GLY A 355 12.22 -11.05 -16.14
N LEU A 356 11.26 -11.45 -15.29
CA LEU A 356 10.49 -12.71 -15.40
C LEU A 356 9.20 -12.50 -16.17
N GLY A 357 8.59 -11.32 -16.05
CA GLY A 357 7.32 -10.95 -16.64
C GLY A 357 7.39 -9.67 -17.45
N ASP A 358 6.22 -9.03 -17.59
CA ASP A 358 6.04 -7.75 -18.28
C ASP A 358 6.63 -6.62 -17.42
N ARG A 359 6.25 -6.56 -16.15
CA ARG A 359 6.81 -5.68 -15.12
C ARG A 359 7.11 -6.49 -13.88
N ASP A 360 8.29 -6.30 -13.32
CA ASP A 360 8.76 -7.03 -12.16
C ASP A 360 9.10 -6.09 -11.00
N ILE A 361 9.01 -6.61 -9.78
CA ILE A 361 9.52 -5.96 -8.58
C ILE A 361 11.02 -6.17 -8.50
N TYR A 362 11.76 -5.07 -8.35
CA TYR A 362 13.19 -5.03 -8.09
C TYR A 362 13.47 -4.36 -6.76
N TYR A 363 14.68 -4.51 -6.26
CA TYR A 363 15.17 -3.70 -5.15
C TYR A 363 16.61 -3.24 -5.40
N SER A 364 16.99 -2.16 -4.72
CA SER A 364 18.35 -1.64 -4.68
C SER A 364 18.70 -1.25 -3.25
N ASP A 365 19.93 -1.57 -2.84
CA ASP A 365 20.47 -1.19 -1.53
C ASP A 365 21.39 0.02 -1.69
N LYS A 366 21.34 0.94 -0.71
CA LYS A 366 22.31 2.05 -0.65
C LYS A 366 23.69 1.54 -0.29
N ASP A 367 24.68 2.03 -1.00
CA ASP A 367 26.08 1.81 -0.67
C ASP A 367 26.52 2.67 0.55
N VAL A 368 27.78 2.53 0.94
CA VAL A 368 28.37 3.28 2.07
C VAL A 368 28.44 4.81 1.87
N LYS A 369 28.27 5.27 0.62
CA LYS A 369 28.21 6.71 0.27
C LYS A 369 26.79 7.24 0.27
N GLY A 370 25.78 6.35 0.38
CA GLY A 370 24.37 6.67 0.32
C GLY A 370 23.80 6.66 -1.10
N ASP A 371 24.55 6.21 -2.10
CA ASP A 371 24.09 6.05 -3.47
C ASP A 371 23.35 4.71 -3.67
N TRP A 372 22.34 4.69 -4.55
CA TRP A 372 21.64 3.46 -4.91
C TRP A 372 22.54 2.55 -5.73
N GLY A 373 22.73 1.32 -5.25
CA GLY A 373 23.46 0.25 -5.91
C GLY A 373 22.70 -0.38 -7.09
N PRO A 374 23.23 -1.44 -7.71
CA PRO A 374 22.57 -2.13 -8.83
C PRO A 374 21.17 -2.65 -8.47
N ALA A 375 20.27 -2.62 -9.43
CA ALA A 375 18.95 -3.22 -9.30
C ALA A 375 19.04 -4.75 -9.24
N ILE A 376 18.34 -5.37 -8.32
CA ILE A 376 18.26 -6.81 -8.15
C ILE A 376 16.79 -7.22 -8.26
N ASN A 377 16.49 -8.17 -9.15
CA ASN A 377 15.15 -8.73 -9.27
C ASN A 377 14.74 -9.43 -7.96
N ALA A 378 13.53 -9.17 -7.46
CA ALA A 378 13.05 -9.74 -6.19
C ALA A 378 12.78 -11.25 -6.25
N GLY A 379 12.84 -11.83 -7.43
CA GLY A 379 12.79 -13.27 -7.67
C GLY A 379 11.39 -13.85 -7.87
N PRO A 380 11.31 -15.14 -8.24
CA PRO A 380 10.10 -15.78 -8.75
C PRO A 380 9.03 -16.08 -7.68
N VAL A 381 9.30 -15.78 -6.41
CA VAL A 381 8.28 -15.86 -5.36
C VAL A 381 7.35 -14.64 -5.42
N LEU A 382 7.90 -13.44 -5.67
CA LEU A 382 7.11 -12.22 -5.80
C LEU A 382 6.71 -11.95 -7.25
N ASN A 383 7.64 -12.14 -8.19
CA ASN A 383 7.44 -11.86 -9.60
C ASN A 383 6.92 -13.08 -10.36
N THR A 384 6.07 -12.85 -11.34
CA THR A 384 5.47 -13.88 -12.19
C THR A 384 5.84 -13.66 -13.65
N LYS A 385 5.30 -14.45 -14.55
CA LYS A 385 5.39 -14.19 -16.01
C LYS A 385 4.45 -13.08 -16.49
N TYR A 386 3.65 -12.51 -15.60
CA TYR A 386 2.74 -11.39 -15.85
C TYR A 386 3.32 -10.10 -15.26
N ALA A 387 2.51 -9.06 -15.16
CA ALA A 387 2.92 -7.79 -14.58
C ALA A 387 2.69 -7.76 -13.07
N GLU A 388 3.65 -7.22 -12.32
CA GLU A 388 3.53 -6.76 -10.95
C GLU A 388 3.55 -5.24 -10.91
N GLU A 389 2.83 -4.61 -9.94
CA GLU A 389 2.68 -3.16 -9.83
C GLU A 389 2.47 -2.73 -8.36
N GLY A 390 2.55 -1.43 -8.06
CA GLY A 390 2.11 -0.85 -6.80
C GLY A 390 2.80 -1.41 -5.56
N VAL A 391 4.13 -1.56 -5.60
CA VAL A 391 4.91 -2.15 -4.50
C VAL A 391 4.90 -1.26 -3.25
N PHE A 392 4.63 -1.86 -2.08
CA PHE A 392 4.67 -1.19 -0.78
C PHE A 392 5.31 -2.09 0.27
N ILE A 393 6.46 -1.68 0.81
CA ILE A 393 7.08 -2.32 1.98
C ILE A 393 6.55 -1.70 3.27
N HIS A 394 5.95 -2.52 4.11
CA HIS A 394 5.43 -2.08 5.40
C HIS A 394 6.57 -1.62 6.33
N PRO A 395 6.34 -0.60 7.19
CA PRO A 395 7.35 -0.11 8.15
C PRO A 395 7.84 -1.14 9.17
N ASP A 396 7.22 -2.34 9.27
CA ASP A 396 7.75 -3.46 10.08
C ASP A 396 9.04 -4.06 9.48
N GLY A 397 9.42 -3.64 8.27
CA GLY A 397 10.64 -4.02 7.58
C GLY A 397 10.65 -5.43 6.98
N LYS A 398 9.52 -6.14 6.97
CA LYS A 398 9.43 -7.53 6.50
C LYS A 398 8.16 -7.90 5.74
N THR A 399 7.11 -7.10 5.82
CA THR A 399 5.87 -7.36 5.10
C THR A 399 5.81 -6.50 3.84
N ILE A 400 5.67 -7.12 2.67
CA ILE A 400 5.50 -6.42 1.39
C ILE A 400 4.08 -6.64 0.87
N TYR A 401 3.50 -5.58 0.32
CA TYR A 401 2.24 -5.59 -0.42
C TYR A 401 2.53 -5.19 -1.86
N PHE A 402 1.84 -5.79 -2.79
CA PHE A 402 1.99 -5.49 -4.22
C PHE A 402 0.76 -5.97 -4.97
N SER A 403 0.55 -5.43 -6.16
CA SER A 403 -0.49 -5.89 -7.08
C SER A 403 0.12 -6.80 -8.14
N SER A 404 -0.56 -7.85 -8.54
CA SER A 404 -0.08 -8.77 -9.56
C SER A 404 -1.22 -9.30 -10.44
N LYS A 405 -0.94 -9.40 -11.74
CA LYS A 405 -1.80 -10.12 -12.69
C LYS A 405 -1.56 -11.63 -12.68
N GLY A 406 -0.51 -12.07 -11.99
CA GLY A 406 -0.18 -13.48 -11.78
C GLY A 406 -0.75 -14.04 -10.48
N HIS A 407 -0.08 -15.05 -9.93
CA HIS A 407 -0.53 -15.74 -8.72
C HIS A 407 -1.97 -16.25 -8.82
N ASN A 408 -2.66 -16.39 -7.68
CA ASN A 408 -4.05 -16.84 -7.62
C ASN A 408 -5.03 -15.66 -7.53
N ASN A 409 -5.11 -14.84 -8.58
CA ASN A 409 -5.96 -13.67 -8.65
C ASN A 409 -7.42 -13.97 -9.04
N MET A 410 -8.33 -12.98 -8.82
CA MET A 410 -9.75 -13.03 -9.18
C MET A 410 -10.04 -12.36 -10.52
N GLY A 411 -9.11 -11.51 -10.99
CA GLY A 411 -9.22 -10.78 -12.25
C GLY A 411 -8.26 -9.61 -12.27
N GLY A 412 -7.82 -9.13 -13.44
CA GLY A 412 -6.91 -8.00 -13.53
C GLY A 412 -5.70 -8.10 -12.60
N PHE A 413 -5.36 -6.99 -11.98
CA PHE A 413 -4.44 -6.94 -10.86
C PHE A 413 -5.17 -7.19 -9.54
N ASP A 414 -4.69 -8.13 -8.76
CA ASP A 414 -5.10 -8.33 -7.35
C ASP A 414 -3.98 -7.89 -6.41
N ILE A 415 -4.34 -7.47 -5.21
CA ILE A 415 -3.41 -7.10 -4.15
C ILE A 415 -3.00 -8.35 -3.37
N PHE A 416 -1.69 -8.53 -3.23
CA PHE A 416 -1.06 -9.63 -2.49
C PHE A 416 -0.22 -9.11 -1.34
N LYS A 417 -0.01 -9.98 -0.37
CA LYS A 417 0.89 -9.77 0.76
C LYS A 417 1.89 -10.93 0.84
N SER A 418 3.17 -10.63 1.06
CA SER A 418 4.19 -11.61 1.40
C SER A 418 5.01 -11.16 2.60
N VAL A 419 5.55 -12.11 3.35
CA VAL A 419 6.37 -11.83 4.56
C VAL A 419 7.77 -12.39 4.37
N PHE A 420 8.78 -11.56 4.65
CA PHE A 420 10.19 -11.94 4.61
C PHE A 420 10.61 -12.58 5.91
N GLU A 421 10.88 -13.87 5.87
CA GLU A 421 11.32 -14.66 7.02
C GLU A 421 12.44 -15.62 6.65
N ASN A 422 13.39 -15.81 7.56
CA ASN A 422 14.52 -16.71 7.35
C ASN A 422 15.33 -16.43 6.06
N GLY A 423 15.44 -15.16 5.68
CA GLY A 423 16.22 -14.72 4.50
C GLY A 423 15.52 -14.90 3.16
N LYS A 424 14.22 -15.19 3.12
CA LYS A 424 13.43 -15.35 1.89
C LYS A 424 12.00 -14.84 2.04
N TRP A 425 11.39 -14.47 0.91
CA TRP A 425 9.97 -14.17 0.82
C TRP A 425 9.14 -15.45 0.94
N GLY A 426 8.04 -15.37 1.70
CA GLY A 426 7.00 -16.40 1.75
C GLY A 426 6.10 -16.34 0.52
N GLU A 427 5.30 -17.40 0.29
CA GLU A 427 4.32 -17.42 -0.79
C GLU A 427 3.33 -16.26 -0.66
N PRO A 428 3.04 -15.52 -1.75
CA PRO A 428 2.10 -14.40 -1.72
C PRO A 428 0.67 -14.85 -1.38
N GLU A 429 0.07 -14.16 -0.42
CA GLU A 429 -1.30 -14.33 0.01
C GLU A 429 -2.19 -13.27 -0.65
N ASN A 430 -3.23 -13.69 -1.40
CA ASN A 430 -4.23 -12.79 -1.94
C ASN A 430 -5.05 -12.16 -0.79
N LEU A 431 -5.21 -10.84 -0.77
CA LEU A 431 -5.94 -10.16 0.32
C LEU A 431 -7.44 -10.47 0.33
N GLY A 432 -7.96 -11.09 -0.72
CA GLY A 432 -9.33 -11.60 -0.80
C GLY A 432 -10.42 -10.55 -1.01
N TYR A 433 -11.65 -11.06 -1.21
CA TYR A 433 -12.83 -10.22 -1.40
C TYR A 433 -13.29 -9.59 -0.08
N PRO A 434 -13.76 -8.32 -0.04
CA PRO A 434 -13.97 -7.39 -1.15
C PRO A 434 -12.83 -6.38 -1.37
N ILE A 435 -11.61 -6.65 -0.90
CA ILE A 435 -10.43 -5.83 -1.22
C ILE A 435 -10.13 -6.01 -2.70
N ASN A 436 -9.91 -7.26 -3.09
CA ASN A 436 -9.74 -7.65 -4.49
C ASN A 436 -11.10 -7.97 -5.12
N GLY A 437 -11.21 -7.65 -6.38
CA GLY A 437 -12.38 -7.82 -7.23
C GLY A 437 -12.06 -8.51 -8.56
N PRO A 438 -13.00 -8.49 -9.52
CA PRO A 438 -12.81 -9.07 -10.84
C PRO A 438 -12.14 -8.11 -11.84
N ASP A 439 -11.77 -6.90 -11.43
CA ASP A 439 -11.10 -5.86 -12.21
C ASP A 439 -9.76 -5.48 -11.54
N ASP A 440 -9.04 -4.48 -12.03
CA ASP A 440 -7.75 -4.08 -11.50
C ASP A 440 -7.87 -3.45 -10.11
N ASP A 441 -7.21 -4.05 -9.12
CA ASP A 441 -6.98 -3.51 -7.79
C ASP A 441 -5.49 -3.22 -7.62
N VAL A 442 -5.12 -1.93 -7.56
CA VAL A 442 -3.73 -1.48 -7.58
C VAL A 442 -3.44 -0.43 -6.51
N PHE A 443 -2.15 -0.23 -6.19
CA PHE A 443 -1.66 0.81 -5.30
C PHE A 443 -2.26 0.75 -3.89
N PHE A 444 -2.22 -0.45 -3.29
CA PHE A 444 -2.61 -0.62 -1.90
C PHE A 444 -1.48 -0.25 -0.94
N VAL A 445 -1.81 0.56 0.05
CA VAL A 445 -0.92 0.87 1.18
C VAL A 445 -1.65 0.64 2.49
N ILE A 446 -0.91 0.39 3.56
CA ILE A 446 -1.48 0.11 4.87
C ILE A 446 -0.77 0.93 5.96
N SER A 447 -1.50 1.36 6.97
CA SER A 447 -0.96 2.08 8.11
C SER A 447 0.03 1.23 8.91
N GLY A 448 0.95 1.85 9.63
CA GLY A 448 1.90 1.14 10.51
C GLY A 448 1.21 0.26 11.55
N SER A 449 -0.04 0.56 11.92
CA SER A 449 -0.86 -0.28 12.80
C SER A 449 -1.42 -1.55 12.14
N GLY A 450 -1.47 -1.59 10.80
CA GLY A 450 -2.16 -2.64 10.05
C GLY A 450 -3.68 -2.58 10.14
N HIS A 451 -4.25 -1.57 10.81
CA HIS A 451 -5.71 -1.47 10.97
C HIS A 451 -6.41 -0.79 9.78
N HIS A 452 -5.72 0.08 9.07
CA HIS A 452 -6.28 0.81 7.95
C HIS A 452 -5.46 0.59 6.68
N GLY A 453 -6.12 0.14 5.62
CA GLY A 453 -5.57 0.12 4.26
C GLY A 453 -6.16 1.27 3.43
N TYR A 454 -5.45 1.66 2.36
CA TYR A 454 -5.90 2.68 1.41
C TYR A 454 -5.64 2.18 -0.01
N PHE A 455 -6.61 2.38 -0.90
CA PHE A 455 -6.52 2.00 -2.30
C PHE A 455 -7.46 2.86 -3.14
N ALA A 456 -7.29 2.84 -4.46
CA ALA A 456 -8.17 3.52 -5.39
C ALA A 456 -9.09 2.51 -6.09
N SER A 457 -10.36 2.89 -6.28
CA SER A 457 -11.34 2.04 -6.97
C SER A 457 -12.45 2.86 -7.60
N ALA A 458 -13.01 2.36 -8.72
CA ALA A 458 -14.15 2.93 -9.42
C ALA A 458 -15.48 2.33 -8.90
N LYS A 459 -15.69 2.33 -7.59
CA LYS A 459 -16.91 1.76 -6.98
C LYS A 459 -18.13 2.62 -7.26
N GLN A 460 -19.27 1.95 -7.50
CA GLN A 460 -20.56 2.63 -7.65
C GLN A 460 -20.89 3.46 -6.40
N GLY A 461 -21.28 4.72 -6.59
CA GLY A 461 -21.60 5.66 -5.51
C GLY A 461 -20.41 6.49 -5.03
N GLY A 462 -19.26 6.42 -5.71
CA GLY A 462 -18.15 7.35 -5.54
C GLY A 462 -18.44 8.76 -6.06
N PHE A 463 -17.45 9.65 -5.96
CA PHE A 463 -17.54 11.05 -6.44
C PHE A 463 -17.19 11.15 -7.93
N GLY A 464 -16.19 10.38 -8.38
CA GLY A 464 -15.66 10.41 -9.74
C GLY A 464 -15.50 9.03 -10.38
N ASP A 465 -14.57 8.93 -11.33
CA ASP A 465 -14.24 7.69 -12.02
C ASP A 465 -13.49 6.74 -11.08
N LYS A 466 -12.42 7.22 -10.45
CA LYS A 466 -11.68 6.53 -9.39
C LYS A 466 -11.61 7.42 -8.17
N ASP A 467 -11.94 6.86 -7.03
CA ASP A 467 -11.85 7.52 -5.72
C ASP A 467 -10.89 6.74 -4.80
N ILE A 468 -10.34 7.44 -3.82
CA ILE A 468 -9.53 6.82 -2.77
C ILE A 468 -10.46 6.37 -1.63
N TYR A 469 -10.33 5.10 -1.25
CA TYR A 469 -11.07 4.45 -0.17
C TYR A 469 -10.14 4.06 0.97
N LYS A 470 -10.70 4.06 2.17
CA LYS A 470 -10.08 3.51 3.37
C LYS A 470 -10.72 2.16 3.71
N ILE A 471 -9.90 1.16 3.91
CA ILE A 471 -10.29 -0.14 4.46
C ILE A 471 -10.03 -0.11 5.97
N THR A 472 -11.01 -0.53 6.77
CA THR A 472 -10.83 -0.78 8.21
C THR A 472 -10.90 -2.28 8.44
N PHE A 473 -9.79 -2.88 8.88
CA PHE A 473 -9.72 -4.31 9.21
C PHE A 473 -10.27 -4.56 10.61
N LEU A 474 -11.29 -5.44 10.71
CA LEU A 474 -12.01 -5.71 11.97
C LEU A 474 -11.37 -6.83 12.81
N GLY A 475 -10.38 -7.53 12.25
CA GLY A 475 -9.78 -8.69 12.89
C GLY A 475 -10.71 -9.92 12.95
N PRO A 476 -10.29 -11.00 13.63
CA PRO A 476 -11.05 -12.24 13.72
C PRO A 476 -12.39 -12.04 14.44
N GLU A 477 -13.38 -12.86 14.08
CA GLU A 477 -14.68 -12.86 14.74
C GLU A 477 -14.55 -13.33 16.18
N LYS A 478 -15.10 -12.56 17.12
CA LYS A 478 -15.21 -13.02 18.50
C LYS A 478 -16.21 -14.18 18.51
N ALA A 479 -15.81 -15.31 19.07
CA ALA A 479 -16.74 -16.41 19.33
C ALA A 479 -17.95 -15.84 20.10
N PRO A 480 -19.19 -16.12 19.65
CA PRO A 480 -20.35 -15.67 20.40
C PRO A 480 -20.25 -16.27 21.81
N LEU A 481 -20.30 -15.42 22.82
CA LEU A 481 -20.54 -15.88 24.17
C LEU A 481 -21.93 -16.52 24.14
N LEU A 482 -21.99 -17.85 24.05
CA LEU A 482 -23.22 -18.60 24.22
C LEU A 482 -23.64 -18.40 25.70
N MET A 483 -24.45 -17.37 25.92
CA MET A 483 -25.19 -17.23 27.17
C MET A 483 -26.33 -18.23 27.11
N ASN A 484 -26.16 -19.41 27.69
CA ASN A 484 -27.27 -20.25 28.04
C ASN A 484 -28.12 -19.51 29.09
N GLU A 485 -29.44 -19.63 29.04
CA GLU A 485 -30.36 -19.05 30.03
C GLU A 485 -29.95 -19.44 31.47
N ASP A 486 -29.35 -20.63 31.64
CA ASP A 486 -28.79 -21.11 32.90
C ASP A 486 -27.61 -20.27 33.44
N ASN A 487 -26.83 -19.62 32.58
CA ASN A 487 -25.75 -18.72 33.00
C ASN A 487 -26.28 -17.32 33.41
N LEU A 488 -27.43 -16.92 32.94
CA LEU A 488 -28.10 -15.68 33.38
C LEU A 488 -28.59 -15.79 34.84
N LEU A 489 -29.06 -16.94 35.24
CA LEU A 489 -29.50 -17.21 36.62
C LEU A 489 -28.29 -17.37 37.59
N ALA A 490 -27.20 -17.95 37.12
CA ALA A 490 -25.96 -18.06 37.88
C ALA A 490 -25.26 -16.72 38.11
N SER A 491 -25.35 -15.78 37.20
CA SER A 491 -24.73 -14.45 37.30
C SER A 491 -25.41 -13.51 38.30
N VAL A 492 -26.63 -13.84 38.76
CA VAL A 492 -27.37 -13.05 39.77
C VAL A 492 -27.00 -13.42 41.17
N THR A 493 -26.39 -14.58 41.41
CA THR A 493 -26.06 -15.12 42.73
C THR A 493 -24.58 -15.20 43.05
N ALA A 494 -23.68 -14.97 42.08
CA ALA A 494 -22.24 -14.93 42.32
C ALA A 494 -21.71 -13.47 42.18
N PRO A 495 -20.78 -13.03 43.08
CA PRO A 495 -20.11 -11.76 42.87
C PRO A 495 -19.41 -11.82 41.50
N VAL A 496 -19.62 -10.81 40.67
CA VAL A 496 -18.97 -10.64 39.37
C VAL A 496 -17.46 -10.60 39.66
N SER A 497 -16.77 -11.74 39.51
CA SER A 497 -15.33 -11.74 39.39
C SER A 497 -15.04 -10.96 38.08
N GLU A 498 -14.22 -9.91 38.16
CA GLU A 498 -13.77 -9.17 37.02
C GLU A 498 -13.32 -10.16 35.94
N PHE A 499 -14.14 -10.33 34.90
CA PHE A 499 -13.70 -10.96 33.67
C PHE A 499 -12.61 -10.04 33.11
N LYS A 500 -11.36 -10.32 33.41
CA LYS A 500 -10.25 -9.86 32.59
C LYS A 500 -10.52 -10.44 31.21
N ALA A 501 -11.01 -9.59 30.31
CA ALA A 501 -11.09 -9.95 28.92
C ALA A 501 -9.72 -10.50 28.51
N GLU A 502 -9.67 -11.75 28.07
CA GLU A 502 -8.44 -12.30 27.49
C GLU A 502 -7.95 -11.30 26.46
N LYS A 503 -6.71 -10.87 26.64
CA LYS A 503 -6.08 -9.91 25.75
C LYS A 503 -6.02 -10.59 24.39
N ILE A 504 -6.92 -10.19 23.47
CA ILE A 504 -6.91 -10.71 22.10
C ILE A 504 -5.52 -10.40 21.57
N GLU A 505 -4.72 -11.42 21.27
CA GLU A 505 -3.45 -11.24 20.59
C GLU A 505 -3.79 -10.62 19.22
N SER A 506 -3.45 -9.35 19.04
CA SER A 506 -3.63 -8.69 17.78
C SER A 506 -2.69 -9.36 16.79
N THR A 507 -3.24 -9.87 15.70
CA THR A 507 -2.46 -10.41 14.57
C THR A 507 -1.82 -9.29 13.73
N GLY A 508 -1.87 -8.05 14.22
CA GLY A 508 -1.31 -6.87 13.56
C GLY A 508 0.22 -6.83 13.51
N PRO A 509 0.79 -5.88 12.76
CA PRO A 509 2.23 -5.67 12.68
C PRO A 509 2.85 -5.45 14.05
N LYS A 510 4.01 -6.05 14.28
CA LYS A 510 4.73 -5.97 15.55
C LYS A 510 5.78 -4.87 15.45
N MET A 511 5.39 -3.64 15.78
CA MET A 511 6.27 -2.48 15.72
C MET A 511 5.82 -1.34 16.65
N THR A 512 6.73 -0.41 16.91
CA THR A 512 6.45 0.84 17.64
C THR A 512 6.70 2.01 16.68
N ILE A 513 5.76 2.95 16.60
CA ILE A 513 5.99 4.28 16.02
C ILE A 513 6.39 5.22 17.15
N LEU A 514 7.61 5.75 17.08
CA LEU A 514 8.08 6.82 17.96
C LEU A 514 7.98 8.14 17.24
N LYS A 515 7.22 9.10 17.78
CA LYS A 515 7.03 10.43 17.19
C LYS A 515 7.02 11.51 18.26
N GLY A 516 7.25 12.75 17.86
CA GLY A 516 7.24 13.90 18.78
C GLY A 516 7.87 15.13 18.15
N ILE A 517 8.24 16.07 19.01
CA ILE A 517 8.88 17.33 18.63
C ILE A 517 10.22 17.46 19.34
N ILE A 518 11.26 17.87 18.61
CA ILE A 518 12.55 18.23 19.16
C ILE A 518 12.62 19.74 19.27
N SER A 519 12.97 20.25 20.47
CA SER A 519 13.02 21.67 20.76
C SER A 519 14.21 22.05 21.66
N ASP A 520 14.53 23.33 21.71
CA ASP A 520 15.48 23.90 22.67
C ASP A 520 14.83 23.93 24.07
N GLU A 521 15.53 23.43 25.09
CA GLU A 521 15.01 23.35 26.46
C GLU A 521 14.57 24.71 27.02
N GLN A 522 15.28 25.79 26.70
CA GLN A 522 15.05 27.11 27.27
C GLN A 522 14.06 27.93 26.44
N THR A 523 14.26 27.97 25.13
CA THR A 523 13.47 28.86 24.24
C THR A 523 12.21 28.19 23.74
N LYS A 524 12.09 26.85 23.86
CA LYS A 524 11.02 26.01 23.31
C LYS A 524 10.88 26.10 21.79
N GLN A 525 11.86 26.70 21.12
CA GLN A 525 11.87 26.76 19.66
C GLN A 525 12.12 25.38 19.07
N PRO A 526 11.41 25.01 17.99
CA PRO A 526 11.68 23.78 17.26
C PRO A 526 13.11 23.70 16.78
N LEU A 527 13.66 22.50 16.76
CA LEU A 527 15.03 22.27 16.31
C LEU A 527 15.10 21.21 15.22
N GLU A 528 15.85 21.51 14.16
CA GLU A 528 16.39 20.45 13.30
C GLU A 528 17.54 19.75 14.04
N ALA A 529 17.40 18.43 14.23
CA ALA A 529 18.39 17.60 14.86
C ALA A 529 18.54 16.27 14.11
N THR A 530 19.72 15.70 14.16
CA THR A 530 20.00 14.36 13.62
C THR A 530 19.60 13.31 14.64
N ILE A 531 18.81 12.32 14.21
CA ILE A 531 18.35 11.18 15.01
C ILE A 531 19.03 9.92 14.48
N GLU A 532 19.90 9.33 15.29
CA GLU A 532 20.56 8.05 14.99
C GLU A 532 19.78 6.92 15.66
N LEU A 533 19.37 5.93 14.88
CA LEU A 533 18.80 4.69 15.36
C LEU A 533 19.88 3.59 15.38
N VAL A 534 20.09 2.99 16.53
CA VAL A 534 21.12 1.98 16.77
C VAL A 534 20.48 0.65 17.14
N ASP A 535 20.91 -0.44 16.52
CA ASP A 535 20.70 -1.80 17.03
C ASP A 535 21.73 -2.08 18.11
N ASN A 536 21.35 -1.98 19.38
CA ASN A 536 22.27 -2.16 20.50
C ASN A 536 22.85 -3.56 20.57
N SER A 537 22.13 -4.59 20.09
CA SER A 537 22.61 -5.98 20.09
C SER A 537 23.77 -6.21 19.12
N LYS A 538 23.80 -5.44 18.03
CA LYS A 538 24.85 -5.46 16.99
C LYS A 538 25.84 -4.32 17.13
N ASN A 539 25.54 -3.35 17.98
CA ASN A 539 26.30 -2.12 18.12
C ASN A 539 26.46 -1.36 16.78
N GLU A 540 25.38 -1.31 15.98
CA GLU A 540 25.37 -0.78 14.62
C GLU A 540 24.34 0.35 14.49
N VAL A 541 24.74 1.48 13.87
CA VAL A 541 23.79 2.52 13.45
C VAL A 541 23.03 2.00 12.22
N ILE A 542 21.76 1.68 12.41
CA ILE A 542 20.92 1.08 11.37
C ILE A 542 20.23 2.13 10.50
N ALA A 543 19.94 3.31 11.04
CA ALA A 543 19.32 4.39 10.28
C ALA A 543 19.69 5.76 10.86
N VAL A 544 19.60 6.80 10.01
CA VAL A 544 19.79 8.20 10.41
C VAL A 544 18.67 9.04 9.80
N PHE A 545 17.97 9.79 10.63
CA PHE A 545 16.85 10.66 10.27
C PHE A 545 17.15 12.10 10.69
N LYS A 546 16.31 13.04 10.24
CA LYS A 546 16.32 14.42 10.73
C LYS A 546 14.94 14.83 11.19
N SER A 547 14.84 15.58 12.28
CA SER A 547 13.62 16.28 12.60
C SER A 547 13.38 17.44 11.64
N ASN A 548 12.12 17.78 11.43
CA ASN A 548 11.73 18.88 10.55
C ASN A 548 12.31 20.22 11.05
N SER A 549 12.99 20.96 10.17
CA SER A 549 13.69 22.20 10.53
C SER A 549 12.79 23.34 11.04
N THR A 550 11.53 23.37 10.65
CA THR A 550 10.57 24.42 11.04
C THR A 550 9.72 23.99 12.23
N THR A 551 9.27 22.74 12.28
CA THR A 551 8.32 22.26 13.29
C THR A 551 8.96 21.41 14.38
N GLY A 552 10.21 20.96 14.19
CA GLY A 552 10.89 20.02 15.06
C GLY A 552 10.31 18.61 15.08
N LYS A 553 9.26 18.34 14.31
CA LYS A 553 8.58 17.04 14.28
C LYS A 553 9.50 15.95 13.77
N TYR A 554 9.36 14.76 14.34
CA TYR A 554 10.02 13.55 13.89
C TYR A 554 9.09 12.34 14.01
N LEU A 555 9.34 11.33 13.19
CA LEU A 555 8.72 10.02 13.26
C LEU A 555 9.77 8.97 12.94
N VAL A 556 9.85 7.92 13.76
CA VAL A 556 10.77 6.78 13.57
C VAL A 556 9.98 5.49 13.76
N SER A 557 10.09 4.59 12.79
CA SER A 557 9.50 3.26 12.84
C SER A 557 10.49 2.26 13.47
N LEU A 558 10.04 1.53 14.49
CA LEU A 558 10.84 0.58 15.27
C LEU A 558 10.22 -0.82 15.19
N PRO A 559 10.63 -1.69 14.24
CA PRO A 559 10.20 -3.09 14.21
C PRO A 559 10.50 -3.82 15.52
N SER A 560 9.56 -4.66 16.01
CA SER A 560 9.75 -5.42 17.26
C SER A 560 10.83 -6.51 17.13
N GLY A 561 11.35 -6.99 18.25
CA GLY A 561 12.37 -8.02 18.32
C GLY A 561 13.80 -7.51 18.46
N LYS A 562 13.98 -6.22 18.80
CA LYS A 562 15.30 -5.60 18.95
C LYS A 562 15.35 -4.64 20.14
N ASN A 563 16.54 -4.46 20.68
CA ASN A 563 16.85 -3.37 21.60
C ASN A 563 17.44 -2.21 20.82
N TYR A 564 16.75 -1.06 20.82
CA TYR A 564 17.16 0.14 20.08
C TYR A 564 17.74 1.20 21.00
N GLY A 565 18.90 1.74 20.60
CA GLY A 565 19.42 3.02 21.06
C GLY A 565 18.99 4.14 20.14
N ILE A 566 18.49 5.25 20.67
CA ILE A 566 18.21 6.46 19.91
C ILE A 566 19.06 7.58 20.45
N ALA A 567 19.81 8.23 19.56
CA ALA A 567 20.58 9.41 19.90
C ALA A 567 20.15 10.60 19.05
N VAL A 568 19.83 11.72 19.70
CA VAL A 568 19.45 12.97 19.05
C VAL A 568 20.59 13.98 19.23
N LYS A 569 21.10 14.49 18.11
CA LYS A 569 22.28 15.35 18.05
C LYS A 569 22.01 16.65 17.31
N ARG A 570 22.56 17.74 17.84
CA ARG A 570 22.65 19.04 17.17
C ARG A 570 23.91 19.76 17.61
N GLU A 571 24.57 20.45 16.70
CA GLU A 571 25.72 21.28 17.00
C GLU A 571 25.40 22.33 18.06
N GLY A 572 26.28 22.53 19.04
CA GLY A 572 26.08 23.43 20.18
C GLY A 572 25.19 22.91 21.30
N TYR A 573 24.66 21.69 21.16
CA TYR A 573 23.80 21.04 22.16
C TYR A 573 24.42 19.74 22.69
N LEU A 574 24.04 19.39 23.91
CA LEU A 574 24.25 18.05 24.44
C LEU A 574 23.36 17.09 23.68
N PHE A 575 23.90 15.91 23.35
CA PHE A 575 23.07 14.89 22.74
C PHE A 575 22.06 14.31 23.74
N HIS A 576 20.89 13.91 23.23
CA HIS A 576 19.89 13.20 24.02
C HIS A 576 19.95 11.71 23.65
N SER A 577 19.79 10.85 24.65
CA SER A 577 19.86 9.39 24.48
C SER A 577 18.62 8.71 25.07
N GLU A 578 18.05 7.75 24.32
CA GLU A 578 16.94 6.91 24.73
C GLU A 578 17.24 5.43 24.44
N ASN A 579 16.60 4.56 25.19
CA ASN A 579 16.64 3.11 24.99
C ASN A 579 15.23 2.55 24.88
N PHE A 580 15.00 1.72 23.87
CA PHE A 580 13.73 1.02 23.63
C PHE A 580 14.02 -0.47 23.46
N ASP A 581 13.69 -1.27 24.47
CA ASP A 581 13.72 -2.73 24.37
C ASP A 581 12.35 -3.23 23.92
N LEU A 582 12.27 -3.67 22.66
CA LEU A 582 11.04 -4.10 21.99
C LEU A 582 11.07 -5.62 21.79
N PRO A 583 10.45 -6.43 22.68
CA PRO A 583 10.37 -7.87 22.49
C PRO A 583 9.73 -8.26 21.16
N ALA A 584 10.09 -9.41 20.60
CA ALA A 584 9.53 -9.91 19.34
C ALA A 584 7.99 -10.10 19.37
N ALA A 585 7.43 -10.27 20.57
CA ALA A 585 5.99 -10.37 20.79
C ALA A 585 5.30 -9.02 21.02
N ALA A 586 6.05 -7.90 21.08
CA ALA A 586 5.45 -6.58 21.29
C ALA A 586 4.48 -6.24 20.17
N ASN A 587 3.24 -5.93 20.55
CA ASN A 587 2.20 -5.49 19.62
C ASN A 587 2.47 -4.06 19.14
N PHE A 588 1.74 -3.64 18.09
CA PHE A 588 1.77 -2.26 17.62
C PHE A 588 1.47 -1.28 18.75
N GLN A 589 2.27 -0.21 18.84
CA GLN A 589 2.02 0.93 19.71
C GLN A 589 2.56 2.23 19.09
N GLU A 590 1.95 3.33 19.47
CA GLU A 590 2.48 4.68 19.21
C GLU A 590 2.99 5.27 20.50
N VAL A 591 4.20 5.80 20.47
CA VAL A 591 4.82 6.48 21.62
C VAL A 591 5.09 7.93 21.19
N GLU A 592 4.37 8.86 21.81
CA GLU A 592 4.66 10.28 21.64
C GLU A 592 5.68 10.73 22.67
N LYS A 593 6.82 11.25 22.19
CA LYS A 593 7.89 11.72 23.05
C LYS A 593 8.51 13.00 22.52
N ASN A 594 8.26 14.10 23.22
CA ASN A 594 8.93 15.35 22.95
C ASN A 594 10.32 15.37 23.59
N ILE A 595 11.33 15.82 22.85
CA ILE A 595 12.74 15.84 23.26
C ILE A 595 13.22 17.28 23.33
N GLU A 596 13.69 17.67 24.52
CA GLU A 596 14.24 19.02 24.76
C GLU A 596 15.76 18.91 24.81
N LEU A 597 16.45 19.49 23.82
CA LEU A 597 17.91 19.52 23.79
C LEU A 597 18.44 20.66 24.65
N LYS A 598 19.48 20.33 25.45
CA LYS A 598 20.17 21.26 26.33
C LYS A 598 21.38 21.83 25.65
N LYS A 599 21.54 23.16 25.66
CA LYS A 599 22.80 23.76 25.21
C LYS A 599 23.98 23.30 26.07
N ILE A 600 25.16 23.28 25.48
CA ILE A 600 26.39 22.95 26.19
C ILE A 600 26.70 24.11 27.17
N ASP A 601 26.24 24.00 28.41
CA ASP A 601 26.42 25.02 29.46
C ASP A 601 26.84 24.38 30.80
N ILE A 602 27.59 25.14 31.61
CA ILE A 602 28.08 24.69 32.92
C ILE A 602 26.91 24.31 33.81
N GLY A 603 27.03 23.17 34.50
CA GLY A 603 26.01 22.61 35.37
C GLY A 603 24.94 21.78 34.67
N LYS A 604 24.84 21.81 33.34
CA LYS A 604 23.88 20.96 32.59
C LYS A 604 24.30 19.49 32.70
N THR A 605 23.28 18.63 32.84
CA THR A 605 23.44 17.19 33.01
C THR A 605 22.59 16.47 32.01
N ILE A 606 23.08 15.37 31.42
CA ILE A 606 22.30 14.42 30.65
C ILE A 606 22.53 12.98 31.19
N THR A 607 21.53 12.15 31.00
CA THR A 607 21.58 10.71 31.28
C THR A 607 22.01 9.94 30.03
N LEU A 608 23.04 9.12 30.17
CA LEU A 608 23.55 8.22 29.13
C LEU A 608 22.78 6.89 29.21
N ARG A 609 21.69 6.78 28.46
CA ARG A 609 20.73 5.68 28.61
C ARG A 609 21.17 4.35 27.99
N ASN A 610 22.18 4.40 27.13
CA ASN A 610 22.74 3.23 26.45
C ASN A 610 24.12 2.82 27.00
N ILE A 611 24.39 3.10 28.28
CA ILE A 611 25.54 2.53 28.99
C ILE A 611 25.06 1.38 29.86
N PHE A 612 25.53 0.19 29.55
CA PHE A 612 25.15 -1.06 30.20
C PHE A 612 26.33 -1.67 30.93
N PHE A 613 26.06 -2.23 32.12
CA PHE A 613 27.02 -2.96 32.93
C PHE A 613 26.55 -4.40 33.10
N ASP A 614 27.48 -5.32 33.35
CA ASP A 614 27.14 -6.64 33.83
C ASP A 614 26.41 -6.54 35.19
N PHE A 615 25.53 -7.52 35.44
CA PHE A 615 24.83 -7.58 36.68
C PHE A 615 25.84 -7.61 37.87
N ASP A 616 25.63 -6.73 38.83
CA ASP A 616 26.44 -6.61 40.01
C ASP A 616 27.94 -6.33 39.76
N LYS A 617 28.30 -5.76 38.59
CA LYS A 617 29.67 -5.44 38.21
C LYS A 617 29.78 -4.02 37.65
N ALA A 618 31.04 -3.58 37.55
CA ALA A 618 31.40 -2.33 36.88
C ALA A 618 31.98 -2.56 35.46
N THR A 619 31.90 -3.78 34.93
CA THR A 619 32.34 -4.12 33.58
C THR A 619 31.36 -3.53 32.57
N ILE A 620 31.85 -2.64 31.70
CA ILE A 620 31.06 -2.04 30.62
C ILE A 620 30.80 -3.11 29.56
N ARG A 621 29.54 -3.26 29.17
CA ARG A 621 29.16 -4.21 28.14
C ARG A 621 29.44 -3.63 26.73
N PRO A 622 29.73 -4.49 25.73
CA PRO A 622 30.04 -4.05 24.37
C PRO A 622 28.94 -3.19 23.73
N GLU A 623 27.68 -3.42 24.07
CA GLU A 623 26.52 -2.67 23.57
C GLU A 623 26.55 -1.18 23.93
N SER A 624 27.43 -0.78 24.87
CA SER A 624 27.64 0.62 25.29
C SER A 624 28.54 1.41 24.35
N ALA A 625 29.22 0.77 23.40
CA ALA A 625 30.30 1.41 22.61
C ALA A 625 29.79 2.62 21.83
N ASN A 626 28.65 2.56 21.16
CA ASN A 626 28.11 3.69 20.42
C ASN A 626 27.81 4.92 21.28
N GLU A 627 27.33 4.71 22.51
CA GLU A 627 27.06 5.80 23.45
C GLU A 627 28.36 6.46 23.93
N LEU A 628 29.36 5.64 24.21
CA LEU A 628 30.69 6.12 24.63
C LEU A 628 31.43 6.81 23.49
N ASP A 629 31.31 6.33 22.25
CA ASP A 629 31.90 6.97 21.07
C ASP A 629 31.26 8.35 20.79
N ARG A 630 29.96 8.53 21.07
CA ARG A 630 29.30 9.85 21.02
C ARG A 630 29.86 10.80 22.07
N LEU A 631 30.08 10.30 23.27
CA LEU A 631 30.69 11.11 24.33
C LEU A 631 32.14 11.47 24.02
N ILE A 632 32.92 10.56 23.46
CA ILE A 632 34.28 10.82 22.98
C ILE A 632 34.25 11.91 21.90
N LYS A 633 33.35 11.79 20.92
CA LYS A 633 33.20 12.80 19.87
C LYS A 633 32.85 14.16 20.45
N LEU A 634 31.87 14.25 21.36
CA LEU A 634 31.51 15.49 22.04
C LEU A 634 32.72 16.14 22.75
N LEU A 635 33.49 15.34 23.48
CA LEU A 635 34.70 15.82 24.18
C LEU A 635 35.84 16.20 23.26
N THR A 636 35.95 15.54 22.11
CA THR A 636 36.96 15.87 21.08
C THR A 636 36.61 17.17 20.35
N GLU A 637 35.34 17.37 20.02
CA GLU A 637 34.85 18.61 19.40
C GLU A 637 34.86 19.81 20.36
N ASN A 638 34.88 19.56 21.68
CA ASN A 638 34.90 20.59 22.72
C ASN A 638 36.11 20.34 23.65
N PRO A 639 37.35 20.68 23.26
CA PRO A 639 38.60 20.29 23.96
C PRO A 639 38.76 20.92 25.34
N THR A 640 38.11 22.03 25.65
CA THR A 640 38.13 22.71 26.96
C THR A 640 37.12 22.15 27.95
N LEU A 641 36.17 21.36 27.49
CA LEU A 641 35.06 20.87 28.31
C LEU A 641 35.57 19.88 29.37
N LYS A 642 35.24 20.15 30.67
CA LYS A 642 35.47 19.24 31.77
C LYS A 642 34.15 18.69 32.26
N ILE A 643 34.06 17.37 32.51
CA ILE A 643 32.82 16.69 32.90
C ILE A 643 33.00 15.83 34.14
N GLU A 644 31.90 15.68 34.88
CA GLU A 644 31.73 14.65 35.89
C GLU A 644 30.90 13.52 35.32
N LEU A 645 31.31 12.27 35.48
CA LEU A 645 30.58 11.08 35.18
C LEU A 645 30.01 10.51 36.49
N GLY A 646 28.70 10.61 36.67
CA GLY A 646 27.96 10.21 37.84
C GLY A 646 27.19 8.91 37.61
N SER A 647 27.47 7.86 38.38
CA SER A 647 26.67 6.63 38.32
C SER A 647 25.80 6.46 39.55
N HIS A 648 24.63 5.86 39.33
CA HIS A 648 23.57 5.68 40.31
C HIS A 648 23.13 4.21 40.38
N THR A 649 22.62 3.79 41.50
CA THR A 649 21.97 2.47 41.70
C THR A 649 20.48 2.64 42.02
N ASP A 650 19.74 1.57 42.05
CA ASP A 650 18.47 1.48 42.73
C ASP A 650 18.70 1.26 44.26
N SER A 651 17.61 1.12 45.02
CA SER A 651 17.63 0.92 46.49
C SER A 651 17.82 -0.54 46.91
N LYS A 652 18.21 -1.43 45.98
CA LYS A 652 18.54 -2.82 46.38
C LYS A 652 20.00 -2.92 46.80
N GLY A 653 20.24 -3.44 47.97
CA GLY A 653 21.55 -3.52 48.56
C GLY A 653 21.72 -2.61 49.78
N SER A 654 22.92 -2.53 50.36
CA SER A 654 23.24 -1.55 51.40
C SER A 654 23.78 -0.28 50.79
N ASP A 655 23.58 0.88 51.45
CA ASP A 655 24.06 2.21 51.02
C ASP A 655 25.57 2.18 50.70
N ASP A 656 26.39 1.56 51.59
CA ASP A 656 27.83 1.43 51.36
C ASP A 656 28.19 0.60 50.12
N TYR A 657 27.41 -0.46 49.90
CA TYR A 657 27.58 -1.31 48.72
C TYR A 657 27.22 -0.56 47.46
N ASN A 658 26.06 0.10 47.41
CA ASN A 658 25.56 0.90 46.30
C ASN A 658 26.50 2.07 45.99
N GLN A 659 27.05 2.70 47.04
CA GLN A 659 28.05 3.76 46.88
C GLN A 659 29.33 3.25 46.21
N LYS A 660 29.87 2.11 46.63
CA LYS A 660 31.08 1.50 46.04
C LYS A 660 30.84 1.02 44.61
N LEU A 661 29.71 0.38 44.36
CA LEU A 661 29.35 -0.12 43.03
C LEU A 661 29.21 1.04 42.01
N SER A 662 28.50 2.10 42.40
CA SER A 662 28.33 3.28 41.54
C SER A 662 29.66 4.01 41.28
N GLN A 663 30.51 4.16 42.30
CA GLN A 663 31.84 4.74 42.14
C GLN A 663 32.71 3.92 41.16
N SER A 664 32.68 2.57 41.29
CA SER A 664 33.42 1.68 40.40
C SER A 664 32.92 1.78 38.94
N ARG A 665 31.60 1.91 38.75
CA ARG A 665 30.99 2.09 37.42
C ARG A 665 31.42 3.40 36.79
N SER A 666 31.34 4.53 37.49
CA SER A 666 31.83 5.82 37.00
C SER A 666 33.32 5.77 36.64
N GLN A 667 34.11 5.10 37.47
CA GLN A 667 35.55 4.95 37.24
C GLN A 667 35.83 4.10 35.98
N SER A 668 35.04 3.06 35.72
CA SER A 668 35.17 2.25 34.50
C SER A 668 34.90 3.10 33.23
N VAL A 669 33.89 3.97 33.25
CA VAL A 669 33.60 4.86 32.14
C VAL A 669 34.77 5.87 31.93
N VAL A 670 35.24 6.49 32.99
CA VAL A 670 36.43 7.40 32.94
C VAL A 670 37.64 6.69 32.36
N THR A 671 37.92 5.46 32.87
CA THR A 671 39.07 4.66 32.36
C THR A 671 38.95 4.35 30.88
N TYR A 672 37.73 4.01 30.43
CA TYR A 672 37.45 3.78 29.02
C TYR A 672 37.74 5.04 28.15
N LEU A 673 37.26 6.21 28.58
CA LEU A 673 37.45 7.48 27.88
C LEU A 673 38.94 7.87 27.81
N ILE A 674 39.70 7.66 28.90
CA ILE A 674 41.15 7.89 28.93
C ILE A 674 41.86 6.96 27.94
N GLY A 675 41.45 5.68 27.91
CA GLY A 675 41.99 4.69 26.95
C GLY A 675 41.73 5.05 25.49
N LYS A 676 40.71 5.91 25.23
CA LYS A 676 40.39 6.45 23.90
C LYS A 676 40.99 7.82 23.63
N GLY A 677 41.89 8.32 24.49
CA GLY A 677 42.64 9.53 24.25
C GLY A 677 42.06 10.81 24.86
N ILE A 678 41.01 10.74 25.66
CA ILE A 678 40.55 11.91 26.42
C ILE A 678 41.42 12.14 27.64
N SER A 679 41.87 13.36 27.85
CA SER A 679 42.78 13.70 28.97
C SER A 679 42.08 13.51 30.32
N GLY A 680 42.75 12.83 31.27
CA GLY A 680 42.17 12.49 32.58
C GLY A 680 41.85 13.70 33.47
N ASP A 681 42.53 14.85 33.28
CA ASP A 681 42.26 16.09 34.00
C ASP A 681 40.92 16.75 33.62
N ARG A 682 40.30 16.28 32.54
CA ARG A 682 38.98 16.70 32.07
C ARG A 682 37.84 15.84 32.63
N LEU A 683 38.15 14.76 33.31
CA LEU A 683 37.20 13.72 33.69
C LEU A 683 37.17 13.52 35.20
N VAL A 684 35.98 13.56 35.82
CA VAL A 684 35.77 13.28 37.22
C VAL A 684 34.81 12.09 37.35
N ALA A 685 35.22 11.01 38.05
CA ALA A 685 34.33 9.88 38.36
C ALA A 685 33.69 10.09 39.72
N LYS A 686 32.35 9.95 39.80
CA LYS A 686 31.63 10.09 41.08
C LYS A 686 30.49 9.06 41.17
N GLY A 687 30.50 8.27 42.24
CA GLY A 687 29.40 7.41 42.61
C GLY A 687 28.39 8.17 43.45
N TYR A 688 27.11 7.97 43.22
CA TYR A 688 26.02 8.56 44.00
C TYR A 688 25.22 7.51 44.75
N GLY A 689 25.50 6.22 44.56
CA GLY A 689 24.69 5.15 45.14
C GLY A 689 23.21 5.34 44.77
N GLU A 690 22.33 5.17 45.72
CA GLU A 690 20.89 5.35 45.62
C GLU A 690 20.40 6.74 46.06
N THR A 691 21.31 7.65 46.44
CA THR A 691 20.96 8.92 47.11
C THR A 691 20.28 9.95 46.24
N VAL A 692 20.31 9.77 44.90
CA VAL A 692 19.74 10.71 43.93
C VAL A 692 18.81 9.95 42.97
N PRO A 693 17.64 9.47 43.45
CA PRO A 693 16.69 8.78 42.58
C PRO A 693 15.97 9.75 41.63
N VAL A 694 15.66 9.28 40.43
CA VAL A 694 14.87 10.01 39.42
C VAL A 694 13.46 9.44 39.24
N ALA A 695 13.21 8.26 39.84
CA ALA A 695 11.92 7.59 39.84
C ALA A 695 11.73 6.82 41.17
N THR A 696 10.51 6.31 41.41
CA THR A 696 10.26 5.47 42.56
C THR A 696 11.07 4.15 42.52
N ASN A 697 11.58 3.69 43.64
CA ASN A 697 12.23 2.38 43.77
C ASN A 697 11.23 1.24 44.03
N ASP A 698 9.93 1.51 44.15
CA ASP A 698 8.91 0.51 44.44
C ASP A 698 8.63 -0.41 43.25
N THR A 699 8.69 0.14 42.02
CA THR A 699 8.48 -0.63 40.78
C THR A 699 9.80 -1.01 40.13
N GLU A 700 9.80 -2.06 39.30
CA GLU A 700 11.01 -2.43 38.53
C GLU A 700 11.35 -1.39 37.48
N GLU A 701 10.35 -0.81 36.85
CA GLU A 701 10.50 0.29 35.88
C GLU A 701 11.19 1.50 36.51
N GLY A 702 10.77 1.88 37.70
CA GLY A 702 11.38 2.99 38.43
C GLY A 702 12.81 2.68 38.86
N ARG A 703 13.08 1.46 39.37
CA ARG A 703 14.44 1.00 39.68
C ARG A 703 15.34 1.02 38.44
N GLN A 704 14.82 0.57 37.29
CA GLN A 704 15.58 0.61 36.03
C GLN A 704 15.98 2.04 35.66
N LEU A 705 15.11 3.02 35.88
CA LEU A 705 15.42 4.44 35.62
C LEU A 705 16.48 4.97 36.61
N ASN A 706 16.51 4.47 37.87
CA ASN A 706 17.49 4.84 38.86
C ASN A 706 18.88 4.24 38.58
N ARG A 707 18.98 3.05 37.99
CA ARG A 707 20.22 2.43 37.52
C ARG A 707 20.72 3.14 36.28
N ARG A 708 21.40 4.26 36.42
CA ARG A 708 21.82 5.13 35.30
C ARG A 708 23.23 5.66 35.46
N THR A 709 23.79 6.15 34.36
CA THR A 709 25.02 6.95 34.35
C THR A 709 24.69 8.31 33.72
N ASP A 710 25.03 9.36 34.46
CA ASP A 710 24.87 10.76 34.03
C ASP A 710 26.22 11.36 33.67
N PHE A 711 26.29 12.35 32.75
CA PHE A 711 27.41 13.25 32.75
C PHE A 711 26.98 14.69 32.97
N LYS A 712 27.78 15.44 33.71
CA LYS A 712 27.55 16.84 34.07
C LYS A 712 28.72 17.69 33.64
N ILE A 713 28.43 18.85 33.04
CA ILE A 713 29.46 19.82 32.64
C ILE A 713 29.95 20.58 33.89
N LEU A 714 31.24 20.54 34.15
CA LEU A 714 31.90 21.25 35.25
C LEU A 714 32.47 22.58 34.83
N SER A 715 33.06 22.62 33.63
CA SER A 715 33.60 23.87 33.01
C SER A 715 33.64 23.74 31.50
N LYS A 716 33.65 24.87 30.80
CA LYS A 716 33.87 24.99 29.36
C LYS A 716 35.27 25.43 29.03
#